data_02282a44610b5ffe823afdb1eacbef2e
#
_entry.id   02282a44610b5ffe823afdb1eacbef2e
#
_cell.length_a   1.000
_cell.length_b   1.000
_cell.length_c   1.000
_cell.angle_alpha   90.00
_cell.angle_beta   90.00
_cell.angle_gamma   90.00
#
_symmetry.space_group_name_H-M   'P 1'
#
loop_
_entity.id
_entity.type
_entity.pdbx_description
1 polymer ?
#
loop_
_entity_poly.entity_id
_entity_poly.type
_entity_poly.pdbx_seq_one_letter_code
_entity_poly.pdbx_strand_id
1 'polypeptide(L)'
;MLELFTKYREVFTLPIGFVIVAISANQLARLFQQIHLPLISGLIVVGILTGPYLLNLIPIAAPFQLKYINDISLGFIAFAAGAELYLKELKKQINSIKWNSFGQLFITFIFGVAALWLAADYIPFLANKETKVVFAISSLMATIFIASSPASAIAIINELRSKGPFTQTVMGVTVVKDFLVVIMFSICLSFTQSALKESAFDFVQIIIVLAEFVTSFILGFFVVGYALKTALSLSIHKRTKSFFILLIGYSTYWTSDWLAVFSLEKWGHALFLEPLLICILASFYVTNFSKFRAEFLNQIRSLELYIFVAFFTLTGASLNISVFVEVLSVALLLFSLRLVALIFGSVGGGLIAGDPIKHISIGWMSYITQAGVTLGLATVVSNQFPEWGTIFSTAVLALILINQFIGPPLFKWAIYQVNEARTRGHQNNEITKEVLIFGFEPQSVSLAQQLMKKNYRVQLATLKDKDSFDDPTDISILYSKSLGKDDLSKIDFSNVEIVVTLLSDDANLLICEYAYHEFGTRELVVRLNHRYNSKKFLDLEAKVIDPSTAMVSLLDHFVRSPQATSLLLGMDQNQDTRDIEILNPNLHGIHLRDLRLPSDVIILSVIRGGQTIISHGYTRLRIHDTVTVVGLNQSLDDLEFKFIK
;
A
#
# COMPACT_ATOMS: atom_id res chain seq x y z
N MET A 1 -36.25 28.36 -11.13
CA MET A 1 -35.44 28.65 -9.92
C MET A 1 -35.41 27.45 -8.97
N LEU A 2 -36.59 26.83 -8.65
CA LEU A 2 -36.61 25.59 -7.82
C LEU A 2 -35.90 24.40 -8.48
N GLU A 3 -36.06 24.17 -9.78
CA GLU A 3 -35.37 23.11 -10.49
C GLU A 3 -33.85 23.33 -10.55
N LEU A 4 -33.38 24.55 -10.66
CA LEU A 4 -31.95 24.86 -10.56
C LEU A 4 -31.42 24.58 -9.14
N PHE A 5 -32.18 24.94 -8.12
CA PHE A 5 -31.83 24.69 -6.69
C PHE A 5 -31.78 23.18 -6.37
N THR A 6 -32.74 22.40 -6.87
CA THR A 6 -32.75 20.93 -6.71
C THR A 6 -31.55 20.28 -7.44
N LYS A 7 -31.24 20.71 -8.65
CA LYS A 7 -30.10 20.23 -9.43
C LYS A 7 -28.75 20.55 -8.75
N TYR A 8 -28.58 21.77 -8.23
CA TYR A 8 -27.37 22.14 -7.48
C TYR A 8 -27.28 21.41 -6.13
N ARG A 9 -28.41 21.18 -5.47
CA ARG A 9 -28.46 20.44 -4.21
C ARG A 9 -27.99 18.98 -4.42
N GLU A 10 -28.40 18.31 -5.47
CA GLU A 10 -27.96 16.95 -5.80
C GLU A 10 -26.48 16.87 -6.15
N VAL A 11 -25.94 17.86 -6.87
CA VAL A 11 -24.52 17.94 -7.25
C VAL A 11 -23.59 18.03 -6.02
N PHE A 12 -24.02 18.68 -4.93
CA PHE A 12 -23.22 18.81 -3.72
C PHE A 12 -23.50 17.76 -2.66
N THR A 13 -24.74 17.27 -2.57
CA THR A 13 -25.12 16.30 -1.51
C THR A 13 -24.48 14.94 -1.73
N LEU A 14 -24.34 14.48 -2.97
CA LEU A 14 -23.76 13.18 -3.28
C LEU A 14 -22.26 13.11 -2.94
N PRO A 15 -21.39 14.05 -3.36
CA PRO A 15 -19.98 14.03 -2.97
C PRO A 15 -19.77 14.16 -1.47
N ILE A 16 -20.55 15.02 -0.79
CA ILE A 16 -20.46 15.17 0.68
C ILE A 16 -20.91 13.89 1.38
N GLY A 17 -22.02 13.30 0.95
CA GLY A 17 -22.50 12.03 1.47
C GLY A 17 -21.49 10.90 1.26
N PHE A 18 -20.87 10.83 0.08
CA PHE A 18 -19.82 9.87 -0.20
C PHE A 18 -18.58 10.07 0.69
N VAL A 19 -18.15 11.31 0.95
CA VAL A 19 -17.01 11.58 1.85
C VAL A 19 -17.30 11.08 3.26
N ILE A 20 -18.53 11.30 3.78
CA ILE A 20 -18.95 10.81 5.11
C ILE A 20 -18.89 9.28 5.14
N VAL A 21 -19.42 8.61 4.11
CA VAL A 21 -19.38 7.15 3.99
C VAL A 21 -17.93 6.66 3.90
N ALA A 22 -17.07 7.30 3.12
CA ALA A 22 -15.67 6.93 2.96
C ALA A 22 -14.89 7.06 4.28
N ILE A 23 -15.12 8.12 5.07
CA ILE A 23 -14.51 8.27 6.40
C ILE A 23 -14.98 7.15 7.33
N SER A 24 -16.27 6.84 7.33
CA SER A 24 -16.85 5.75 8.13
C SER A 24 -16.33 4.39 7.66
N ALA A 25 -16.19 4.19 6.35
CA ALA A 25 -15.65 2.98 5.75
C ALA A 25 -14.22 2.71 6.21
N ASN A 26 -13.38 3.75 6.31
CA ASN A 26 -12.02 3.60 6.82
C ASN A 26 -11.98 3.10 8.28
N GLN A 27 -12.90 3.55 9.12
CA GLN A 27 -12.98 3.10 10.52
C GLN A 27 -13.47 1.65 10.61
N LEU A 28 -14.52 1.30 9.87
CA LEU A 28 -15.07 -0.06 9.84
C LEU A 28 -14.09 -1.07 9.20
N ALA A 29 -13.41 -0.67 8.12
CA ALA A 29 -12.44 -1.53 7.45
C ALA A 29 -11.23 -1.90 8.33
N ARG A 30 -10.89 -1.08 9.33
CA ARG A 30 -9.84 -1.42 10.32
C ARG A 30 -10.20 -2.65 11.17
N LEU A 31 -11.48 -2.96 11.34
CA LEU A 31 -11.91 -4.18 12.02
C LEU A 31 -11.45 -5.43 11.25
N PHE A 32 -11.38 -5.35 9.92
CA PHE A 32 -10.85 -6.44 9.09
C PHE A 32 -9.36 -6.69 9.32
N GLN A 33 -8.60 -5.65 9.61
CA GLN A 33 -7.18 -5.80 9.99
C GLN A 33 -7.01 -6.56 11.31
N GLN A 34 -7.94 -6.41 12.25
CA GLN A 34 -7.90 -7.17 13.52
C GLN A 34 -8.07 -8.68 13.30
N ILE A 35 -8.80 -9.09 12.26
CA ILE A 35 -8.93 -10.49 11.85
C ILE A 35 -7.93 -10.88 10.74
N HIS A 36 -6.82 -10.14 10.64
CA HIS A 36 -5.72 -10.40 9.70
C HIS A 36 -6.07 -10.28 8.20
N LEU A 37 -7.24 -9.71 7.84
CA LEU A 37 -7.60 -9.44 6.46
C LEU A 37 -7.01 -8.10 5.99
N PRO A 38 -6.76 -7.91 4.68
CA PRO A 38 -6.32 -6.63 4.14
C PRO A 38 -7.35 -5.52 4.33
N LEU A 39 -6.88 -4.27 4.55
CA LEU A 39 -7.73 -3.08 4.63
C LEU A 39 -8.64 -2.95 3.40
N ILE A 40 -8.11 -3.26 2.22
CA ILE A 40 -8.82 -3.20 0.94
C ILE A 40 -10.07 -4.07 0.96
N SER A 41 -9.96 -5.33 1.42
CA SER A 41 -11.10 -6.24 1.52
C SER A 41 -12.19 -5.66 2.41
N GLY A 42 -11.80 -5.03 3.52
CA GLY A 42 -12.74 -4.31 4.41
C GLY A 42 -13.42 -3.13 3.72
N LEU A 43 -12.69 -2.32 2.98
CA LEU A 43 -13.24 -1.17 2.24
C LEU A 43 -14.25 -1.60 1.17
N ILE A 44 -13.94 -2.65 0.42
CA ILE A 44 -14.86 -3.21 -0.59
C ILE A 44 -16.14 -3.75 0.08
N VAL A 45 -16.02 -4.49 1.18
CA VAL A 45 -17.18 -5.00 1.93
C VAL A 45 -18.05 -3.86 2.44
N VAL A 46 -17.45 -2.83 3.05
CA VAL A 46 -18.19 -1.66 3.52
C VAL A 46 -18.83 -0.91 2.36
N GLY A 47 -18.13 -0.79 1.21
CA GLY A 47 -18.68 -0.24 -0.01
C GLY A 47 -19.93 -0.99 -0.49
N ILE A 48 -19.89 -2.32 -0.50
CA ILE A 48 -21.03 -3.18 -0.83
C ILE A 48 -22.19 -2.94 0.16
N LEU A 49 -21.89 -2.93 1.47
CA LEU A 49 -22.91 -2.71 2.50
C LEU A 49 -23.58 -1.34 2.38
N THR A 50 -22.82 -0.29 2.08
CA THR A 50 -23.33 1.07 1.93
C THR A 50 -23.90 1.36 0.54
N GLY A 51 -23.67 0.46 -0.40
CA GLY A 51 -24.13 0.55 -1.79
C GLY A 51 -25.64 0.42 -1.96
N PRO A 52 -26.13 0.58 -3.22
CA PRO A 52 -27.56 0.68 -3.54
C PRO A 52 -28.36 -0.58 -3.26
N TYR A 53 -27.69 -1.73 -3.19
CA TYR A 53 -28.35 -3.04 -3.06
C TYR A 53 -28.59 -3.49 -1.62
N LEU A 54 -27.97 -2.84 -0.63
CA LEU A 54 -28.15 -3.16 0.80
C LEU A 54 -28.67 -1.96 1.60
N LEU A 55 -27.79 -1.07 2.07
CA LEU A 55 -28.21 0.08 2.88
C LEU A 55 -28.63 1.30 2.07
N ASN A 56 -28.37 1.32 0.77
CA ASN A 56 -28.69 2.42 -0.16
C ASN A 56 -28.22 3.82 0.33
N LEU A 57 -27.08 3.87 1.03
CA LEU A 57 -26.46 5.15 1.43
C LEU A 57 -25.74 5.79 0.25
N ILE A 58 -25.25 4.98 -0.68
CA ILE A 58 -24.66 5.39 -1.96
C ILE A 58 -25.67 4.97 -3.05
N PRO A 59 -26.37 5.90 -3.71
CA PRO A 59 -27.39 5.57 -4.70
C PRO A 59 -26.78 4.95 -5.97
N ILE A 60 -27.60 4.24 -6.75
CA ILE A 60 -27.18 3.52 -7.96
C ILE A 60 -26.53 4.43 -9.02
N ALA A 61 -26.91 5.70 -9.05
CA ALA A 61 -26.32 6.70 -9.96
C ALA A 61 -24.95 7.23 -9.50
N ALA A 62 -24.56 6.97 -8.24
CA ALA A 62 -23.34 7.53 -7.67
C ALA A 62 -22.06 7.11 -8.38
N PRO A 63 -21.83 5.85 -8.78
CA PRO A 63 -20.62 5.47 -9.51
C PRO A 63 -20.44 6.24 -10.81
N PHE A 64 -21.52 6.56 -11.50
CA PHE A 64 -21.47 7.36 -12.72
C PHE A 64 -21.24 8.84 -12.44
N GLN A 65 -21.95 9.42 -11.47
CA GLN A 65 -21.79 10.84 -11.08
C GLN A 65 -20.46 11.13 -10.40
N LEU A 66 -19.89 10.16 -9.70
CA LEU A 66 -18.59 10.24 -9.03
C LEU A 66 -17.44 9.66 -9.86
N LYS A 67 -17.63 9.46 -11.18
CA LYS A 67 -16.59 8.94 -12.08
C LYS A 67 -15.26 9.68 -11.92
N TYR A 68 -15.29 11.00 -11.73
CA TYR A 68 -14.09 11.81 -11.52
C TYR A 68 -13.27 11.38 -10.29
N ILE A 69 -13.90 10.87 -9.22
CA ILE A 69 -13.20 10.33 -8.05
C ILE A 69 -12.47 9.04 -8.43
N ASN A 70 -13.14 8.19 -9.22
CA ASN A 70 -12.53 6.96 -9.74
C ASN A 70 -11.33 7.28 -10.63
N ASP A 71 -11.46 8.22 -11.57
CA ASP A 71 -10.40 8.62 -12.50
C ASP A 71 -9.20 9.24 -11.79
N ILE A 72 -9.43 10.14 -10.81
CA ILE A 72 -8.39 10.70 -9.93
C ILE A 72 -7.67 9.57 -9.19
N SER A 73 -8.43 8.63 -8.63
CA SER A 73 -7.89 7.53 -7.85
C SER A 73 -7.05 6.59 -8.70
N LEU A 74 -7.54 6.20 -9.88
CA LEU A 74 -6.79 5.35 -10.81
C LEU A 74 -5.51 6.04 -11.30
N GLY A 75 -5.57 7.32 -11.65
CA GLY A 75 -4.38 8.10 -12.03
C GLY A 75 -3.33 8.15 -10.91
N PHE A 76 -3.77 8.37 -9.68
CA PHE A 76 -2.89 8.35 -8.52
C PHE A 76 -2.30 6.95 -8.26
N ILE A 77 -3.11 5.90 -8.33
CA ILE A 77 -2.66 4.51 -8.15
C ILE A 77 -1.64 4.13 -9.21
N ALA A 78 -1.85 4.58 -10.45
CA ALA A 78 -0.89 4.41 -11.53
C ALA A 78 0.43 5.13 -11.25
N PHE A 79 0.38 6.36 -10.71
CA PHE A 79 1.58 7.05 -10.26
C PHE A 79 2.28 6.32 -9.12
N ALA A 80 1.55 5.78 -8.15
CA ALA A 80 2.13 4.97 -7.07
C ALA A 80 2.83 3.72 -7.63
N ALA A 81 2.21 3.03 -8.60
CA ALA A 81 2.79 1.89 -9.29
C ALA A 81 4.14 2.20 -9.94
N GLY A 82 4.18 3.24 -10.77
CA GLY A 82 5.41 3.62 -11.46
C GLY A 82 6.49 4.18 -10.52
N ALA A 83 6.09 4.77 -9.38
CA ALA A 83 7.02 5.24 -8.35
C ALA A 83 7.80 4.11 -7.68
N GLU A 84 7.21 2.93 -7.56
CA GLU A 84 7.86 1.73 -7.01
C GLU A 84 8.75 1.01 -8.05
N LEU A 85 8.60 1.32 -9.35
CA LEU A 85 9.41 0.72 -10.42
C LEU A 85 10.80 1.36 -10.53
N TYR A 86 11.66 1.13 -9.54
CA TYR A 86 13.03 1.65 -9.53
C TYR A 86 14.00 0.71 -10.26
N LEU A 87 14.52 1.16 -11.40
CA LEU A 87 15.36 0.35 -12.31
C LEU A 87 16.57 -0.31 -11.64
N LYS A 88 17.20 0.37 -10.68
CA LYS A 88 18.37 -0.19 -10.00
C LYS A 88 18.02 -1.43 -9.17
N GLU A 89 16.81 -1.47 -8.62
CA GLU A 89 16.31 -2.62 -7.85
C GLU A 89 15.75 -3.69 -8.78
N LEU A 90 14.95 -3.31 -9.79
CA LEU A 90 14.33 -4.23 -10.75
C LEU A 90 15.35 -4.96 -11.63
N LYS A 91 16.49 -4.36 -11.94
CA LYS A 91 17.55 -5.01 -12.73
C LYS A 91 17.98 -6.38 -12.16
N LYS A 92 17.93 -6.54 -10.84
CA LYS A 92 18.29 -7.80 -10.17
C LYS A 92 17.27 -8.90 -10.45
N GLN A 93 15.99 -8.52 -10.69
CA GLN A 93 14.86 -9.44 -10.90
C GLN A 93 14.39 -9.51 -12.36
N ILE A 94 15.12 -8.91 -13.31
CA ILE A 94 14.69 -8.81 -14.72
C ILE A 94 14.43 -10.17 -15.36
N ASN A 95 15.22 -11.18 -15.00
CA ASN A 95 15.06 -12.53 -15.49
C ASN A 95 13.76 -13.17 -14.98
N SER A 96 13.50 -13.06 -13.69
CA SER A 96 12.25 -13.55 -13.06
C SER A 96 11.04 -12.80 -13.61
N ILE A 97 11.11 -11.47 -13.76
CA ILE A 97 10.04 -10.66 -14.34
C ILE A 97 9.73 -11.11 -15.77
N LYS A 98 10.75 -11.25 -16.62
CA LYS A 98 10.60 -11.66 -18.01
C LYS A 98 9.91 -13.02 -18.15
N TRP A 99 10.43 -14.03 -17.47
CA TRP A 99 9.93 -15.40 -17.64
C TRP A 99 8.60 -15.64 -16.93
N ASN A 100 8.37 -15.02 -15.78
CA ASN A 100 7.06 -15.07 -15.14
C ASN A 100 6.00 -14.31 -15.96
N SER A 101 6.34 -13.17 -16.59
CA SER A 101 5.43 -12.49 -17.53
C SER A 101 5.10 -13.37 -18.74
N PHE A 102 6.11 -14.05 -19.30
CA PHE A 102 5.91 -15.00 -20.37
C PHE A 102 4.99 -16.16 -19.94
N GLY A 103 5.25 -16.77 -18.80
CA GLY A 103 4.42 -17.85 -18.25
C GLY A 103 2.99 -17.40 -18.01
N GLN A 104 2.81 -16.24 -17.38
CA GLN A 104 1.47 -15.66 -17.13
C GLN A 104 0.74 -15.29 -18.42
N LEU A 105 1.44 -14.86 -19.47
CA LEU A 105 0.79 -14.52 -20.74
C LEU A 105 0.47 -15.77 -21.58
N PHE A 106 1.46 -16.58 -21.90
CA PHE A 106 1.31 -17.66 -22.87
C PHE A 106 0.83 -18.97 -22.24
N ILE A 107 1.40 -19.39 -21.13
CA ILE A 107 1.03 -20.66 -20.49
C ILE A 107 -0.38 -20.53 -19.91
N THR A 108 -0.70 -19.42 -19.19
CA THR A 108 -2.06 -19.19 -18.68
C THR A 108 -3.08 -19.11 -19.82
N PHE A 109 -2.73 -18.47 -20.94
CA PHE A 109 -3.61 -18.39 -22.10
C PHE A 109 -3.93 -19.77 -22.67
N ILE A 110 -2.91 -20.57 -22.97
CA ILE A 110 -3.10 -21.91 -23.56
C ILE A 110 -3.94 -22.81 -22.65
N PHE A 111 -3.59 -22.86 -21.35
CA PHE A 111 -4.36 -23.64 -20.38
C PHE A 111 -5.76 -23.08 -20.18
N GLY A 112 -5.93 -21.75 -20.19
CA GLY A 112 -7.22 -21.09 -20.11
C GLY A 112 -8.13 -21.43 -21.27
N VAL A 113 -7.62 -21.34 -22.52
CA VAL A 113 -8.38 -21.73 -23.73
C VAL A 113 -8.75 -23.21 -23.67
N ALA A 114 -7.80 -24.08 -23.35
CA ALA A 114 -8.05 -25.52 -23.26
C ALA A 114 -9.11 -25.87 -22.21
N ALA A 115 -9.00 -25.27 -21.01
CA ALA A 115 -9.93 -25.48 -19.91
C ALA A 115 -11.35 -24.99 -20.24
N LEU A 116 -11.47 -23.82 -20.87
CA LEU A 116 -12.74 -23.25 -21.29
C LEU A 116 -13.37 -24.07 -22.44
N TRP A 117 -12.56 -24.54 -23.38
CA TRP A 117 -13.02 -25.40 -24.46
C TRP A 117 -13.55 -26.73 -23.94
N LEU A 118 -12.86 -27.35 -22.97
CA LEU A 118 -13.33 -28.60 -22.33
C LEU A 118 -14.58 -28.40 -21.48
N ALA A 119 -14.79 -27.23 -20.91
CA ALA A 119 -15.93 -26.88 -20.08
C ALA A 119 -17.05 -26.17 -20.86
N ALA A 120 -16.98 -26.11 -22.20
CA ALA A 120 -17.85 -25.28 -23.01
C ALA A 120 -19.34 -25.58 -22.82
N ASP A 121 -19.72 -26.86 -22.66
CA ASP A 121 -21.12 -27.28 -22.47
C ASP A 121 -21.74 -26.79 -21.15
N TYR A 122 -20.91 -26.44 -20.16
CA TYR A 122 -21.34 -25.94 -18.84
C TYR A 122 -21.41 -24.41 -18.77
N ILE A 123 -20.96 -23.72 -19.83
CA ILE A 123 -20.87 -22.26 -19.86
C ILE A 123 -21.92 -21.69 -20.81
N PRO A 124 -22.93 -20.92 -20.33
CA PRO A 124 -24.11 -20.54 -21.15
C PRO A 124 -23.77 -19.81 -22.45
N PHE A 125 -22.74 -18.97 -22.46
CA PHE A 125 -22.35 -18.24 -23.69
C PHE A 125 -21.44 -19.04 -24.64
N LEU A 126 -21.04 -20.27 -24.27
CA LEU A 126 -20.28 -21.21 -25.10
C LEU A 126 -21.11 -22.40 -25.56
N ALA A 127 -22.09 -22.81 -24.74
CA ALA A 127 -22.91 -23.98 -25.00
C ALA A 127 -23.64 -23.91 -26.37
N ASN A 128 -23.70 -25.03 -27.05
CA ASN A 128 -24.41 -25.21 -28.35
C ASN A 128 -23.89 -24.32 -29.50
N LYS A 129 -22.62 -23.83 -29.41
CA LYS A 129 -21.99 -23.08 -30.49
C LYS A 129 -21.06 -23.96 -31.32
N GLU A 130 -20.81 -23.56 -32.58
CA GLU A 130 -19.82 -24.22 -33.42
C GLU A 130 -18.43 -24.21 -32.82
N THR A 131 -17.65 -25.25 -33.04
CA THR A 131 -16.29 -25.42 -32.48
C THR A 131 -15.37 -24.20 -32.72
N LYS A 132 -15.46 -23.58 -33.91
CA LYS A 132 -14.69 -22.37 -34.25
C LYS A 132 -15.06 -21.19 -33.35
N VAL A 133 -16.35 -21.01 -33.10
CA VAL A 133 -16.91 -19.93 -32.27
C VAL A 133 -16.57 -20.17 -30.80
N VAL A 134 -16.69 -21.42 -30.33
CA VAL A 134 -16.27 -21.81 -28.98
C VAL A 134 -14.80 -21.48 -28.75
N PHE A 135 -13.94 -21.84 -29.70
CA PHE A 135 -12.50 -21.54 -29.59
C PHE A 135 -12.23 -20.03 -29.58
N ALA A 136 -12.92 -19.24 -30.39
CA ALA A 136 -12.77 -17.79 -30.45
C ALA A 136 -13.21 -17.11 -29.15
N ILE A 137 -14.39 -17.44 -28.63
CA ILE A 137 -14.90 -16.88 -27.37
C ILE A 137 -14.04 -17.35 -26.19
N SER A 138 -13.61 -18.63 -26.19
CA SER A 138 -12.69 -19.13 -25.17
C SER A 138 -11.34 -18.38 -25.17
N SER A 139 -10.85 -18.00 -26.36
CA SER A 139 -9.63 -17.19 -26.48
C SER A 139 -9.81 -15.79 -25.88
N LEU A 140 -10.96 -15.13 -26.09
CA LEU A 140 -11.29 -13.86 -25.44
C LEU A 140 -11.35 -14.00 -23.91
N MET A 141 -12.04 -15.01 -23.40
CA MET A 141 -12.15 -15.24 -21.96
C MET A 141 -10.78 -15.61 -21.36
N ALA A 142 -9.96 -16.37 -22.06
CA ALA A 142 -8.61 -16.70 -21.61
C ALA A 142 -7.69 -15.46 -21.47
N THR A 143 -7.85 -14.45 -22.34
CA THR A 143 -7.15 -13.16 -22.14
C THR A 143 -7.60 -12.44 -20.88
N ILE A 144 -8.91 -12.51 -20.57
CA ILE A 144 -9.45 -11.98 -19.31
C ILE A 144 -8.90 -12.75 -18.10
N PHE A 145 -8.66 -14.07 -18.22
CA PHE A 145 -8.02 -14.86 -17.15
C PHE A 145 -6.60 -14.37 -16.79
N ILE A 146 -5.87 -13.86 -17.77
CA ILE A 146 -4.51 -13.34 -17.56
C ILE A 146 -4.55 -12.02 -16.80
N ALA A 147 -5.53 -11.16 -17.04
CA ALA A 147 -5.61 -9.83 -16.45
C ALA A 147 -5.53 -9.88 -14.92
N SER A 148 -4.78 -8.96 -14.32
CA SER A 148 -4.69 -8.78 -12.88
C SER A 148 -4.70 -7.30 -12.52
N SER A 149 -4.96 -6.96 -11.26
CA SER A 149 -5.06 -5.58 -10.81
C SER A 149 -3.74 -5.06 -10.23
N PRO A 150 -3.01 -4.16 -10.92
CA PRO A 150 -1.86 -3.48 -10.33
C PRO A 150 -2.25 -2.70 -9.07
N ALA A 151 -3.41 -2.03 -9.09
CA ALA A 151 -3.91 -1.24 -7.99
C ALA A 151 -4.03 -2.04 -6.69
N SER A 152 -4.66 -3.23 -6.76
CA SER A 152 -4.82 -4.09 -5.59
C SER A 152 -3.48 -4.65 -5.12
N ALA A 153 -2.59 -5.02 -6.04
CA ALA A 153 -1.27 -5.53 -5.70
C ALA A 153 -0.44 -4.47 -4.96
N ILE A 154 -0.40 -3.24 -5.47
CA ILE A 154 0.33 -2.12 -4.87
C ILE A 154 -0.21 -1.79 -3.49
N ALA A 155 -1.53 -1.72 -3.35
CA ALA A 155 -2.14 -1.40 -2.08
C ALA A 155 -1.83 -2.45 -0.99
N ILE A 156 -1.75 -3.74 -1.34
CA ILE A 156 -1.36 -4.81 -0.40
C ILE A 156 0.14 -4.71 -0.07
N ILE A 157 0.99 -4.48 -1.08
CA ILE A 157 2.44 -4.29 -0.90
C ILE A 157 2.71 -3.13 0.04
N ASN A 158 2.01 -2.01 -0.14
CA ASN A 158 2.17 -0.82 0.68
C ASN A 158 1.58 -1.01 2.08
N GLU A 159 0.42 -1.66 2.22
CA GLU A 159 -0.15 -2.04 3.53
C GLU A 159 0.85 -2.86 4.35
N LEU A 160 1.52 -3.82 3.70
CA LEU A 160 2.49 -4.69 4.34
C LEU A 160 3.91 -4.10 4.36
N ARG A 161 4.14 -2.93 3.76
CA ARG A 161 5.48 -2.35 3.54
C ARG A 161 6.45 -3.37 2.95
N SER A 162 5.92 -4.25 2.10
CA SER A 162 6.65 -5.41 1.61
C SER A 162 7.80 -5.00 0.70
N LYS A 163 8.99 -5.58 0.94
CA LYS A 163 10.17 -5.40 0.10
C LYS A 163 10.96 -6.70 0.02
N GLY A 164 11.25 -7.12 -1.20
CA GLY A 164 12.06 -8.29 -1.45
C GLY A 164 11.99 -8.73 -2.91
N PRO A 165 12.75 -9.77 -3.28
CA PRO A 165 12.79 -10.29 -4.64
C PRO A 165 11.43 -10.76 -5.17
N PHE A 166 10.62 -11.41 -4.32
CA PHE A 166 9.28 -11.86 -4.67
C PHE A 166 8.35 -10.67 -4.98
N THR A 167 8.28 -9.69 -4.06
CA THR A 167 7.46 -8.49 -4.22
C THR A 167 7.86 -7.69 -5.47
N GLN A 168 9.16 -7.51 -5.72
CA GLN A 168 9.67 -6.81 -6.91
C GLN A 168 9.31 -7.58 -8.20
N THR A 169 9.41 -8.90 -8.19
CA THR A 169 9.02 -9.73 -9.33
C THR A 169 7.52 -9.61 -9.60
N VAL A 170 6.68 -9.76 -8.58
CA VAL A 170 5.21 -9.64 -8.70
C VAL A 170 4.82 -8.28 -9.26
N MET A 171 5.40 -7.18 -8.73
CA MET A 171 5.14 -5.82 -9.19
C MET A 171 5.52 -5.66 -10.67
N GLY A 172 6.74 -6.06 -11.03
CA GLY A 172 7.21 -5.99 -12.41
C GLY A 172 6.35 -6.81 -13.38
N VAL A 173 6.00 -8.04 -13.01
CA VAL A 173 5.13 -8.92 -13.82
C VAL A 173 3.75 -8.32 -13.97
N THR A 174 3.15 -7.80 -12.90
CA THR A 174 1.78 -7.25 -12.94
C THR A 174 1.70 -6.07 -13.90
N VAL A 175 2.67 -5.15 -13.85
CA VAL A 175 2.70 -3.98 -14.74
C VAL A 175 2.96 -4.37 -16.20
N VAL A 176 3.94 -5.26 -16.46
CA VAL A 176 4.24 -5.73 -17.83
C VAL A 176 3.06 -6.49 -18.42
N LYS A 177 2.43 -7.32 -17.62
CA LYS A 177 1.31 -8.17 -18.03
C LYS A 177 0.07 -7.36 -18.39
N ASP A 178 -0.25 -6.35 -17.61
CA ASP A 178 -1.44 -5.50 -17.82
C ASP A 178 -1.44 -4.89 -19.22
N PHE A 179 -0.27 -4.49 -19.65
CA PHE A 179 0.00 -4.03 -21.00
C PHE A 179 -0.19 -5.11 -22.08
N LEU A 180 0.44 -6.27 -21.88
CA LEU A 180 0.40 -7.34 -22.88
C LEU A 180 -0.97 -7.94 -23.06
N VAL A 181 -1.80 -7.93 -22.00
CA VAL A 181 -3.20 -8.40 -22.03
C VAL A 181 -4.04 -7.60 -23.01
N VAL A 182 -3.91 -6.26 -23.06
CA VAL A 182 -4.68 -5.43 -23.99
C VAL A 182 -4.35 -5.77 -25.45
N ILE A 183 -3.06 -5.99 -25.76
CA ILE A 183 -2.65 -6.42 -27.11
C ILE A 183 -3.22 -7.81 -27.44
N MET A 184 -3.05 -8.77 -26.53
CA MET A 184 -3.54 -10.12 -26.72
C MET A 184 -5.07 -10.13 -26.90
N PHE A 185 -5.79 -9.36 -26.10
CA PHE A 185 -7.24 -9.21 -26.20
C PHE A 185 -7.66 -8.67 -27.57
N SER A 186 -6.99 -7.65 -28.10
CA SER A 186 -7.29 -7.07 -29.40
C SER A 186 -7.09 -8.07 -30.54
N ILE A 187 -6.04 -8.90 -30.46
CA ILE A 187 -5.82 -10.00 -31.40
C ILE A 187 -6.96 -11.02 -31.33
N CYS A 188 -7.33 -11.45 -30.12
CA CYS A 188 -8.42 -12.41 -29.90
C CYS A 188 -9.78 -11.84 -30.32
N LEU A 189 -9.99 -10.54 -30.12
CA LEU A 189 -11.21 -9.84 -30.53
C LEU A 189 -11.37 -9.84 -32.04
N SER A 190 -10.33 -9.47 -32.80
CA SER A 190 -10.30 -9.54 -34.26
C SER A 190 -10.54 -10.98 -34.76
N PHE A 191 -9.91 -11.96 -34.10
CA PHE A 191 -10.13 -13.36 -34.42
C PHE A 191 -11.60 -13.78 -34.19
N THR A 192 -12.20 -13.34 -33.09
CA THR A 192 -13.59 -13.66 -32.76
C THR A 192 -14.57 -12.99 -33.75
N GLN A 193 -14.29 -11.76 -34.15
CA GLN A 193 -15.11 -11.09 -35.19
C GLN A 193 -15.03 -11.81 -36.53
N SER A 194 -13.84 -12.25 -36.94
CA SER A 194 -13.64 -13.02 -38.16
C SER A 194 -14.36 -14.37 -38.11
N ALA A 195 -14.29 -15.08 -36.99
CA ALA A 195 -14.94 -16.38 -36.80
C ALA A 195 -16.47 -16.30 -36.83
N LEU A 196 -17.07 -15.19 -36.34
CA LEU A 196 -18.52 -15.00 -36.27
C LEU A 196 -19.12 -14.40 -37.55
N LYS A 197 -18.38 -13.50 -38.25
CA LYS A 197 -18.90 -12.76 -39.42
C LYS A 197 -18.41 -13.30 -40.76
N GLU A 198 -17.59 -14.37 -40.77
CA GLU A 198 -16.87 -14.85 -41.94
C GLU A 198 -16.08 -13.74 -42.68
N SER A 199 -15.76 -12.67 -41.99
CA SER A 199 -14.99 -11.54 -42.49
C SER A 199 -13.49 -11.82 -42.45
N ALA A 200 -12.70 -11.16 -43.33
CA ALA A 200 -11.26 -11.28 -43.30
C ALA A 200 -10.69 -10.74 -41.97
N PHE A 201 -9.57 -11.31 -41.51
CA PHE A 201 -8.88 -10.88 -40.32
C PHE A 201 -8.38 -9.42 -40.46
N ASP A 202 -8.77 -8.55 -39.55
CA ASP A 202 -8.50 -7.13 -39.64
C ASP A 202 -7.12 -6.79 -39.03
N PHE A 203 -6.07 -6.82 -39.86
CA PHE A 203 -4.73 -6.41 -39.46
C PHE A 203 -4.63 -4.91 -39.14
N VAL A 204 -5.49 -4.07 -39.73
CA VAL A 204 -5.49 -2.62 -39.53
C VAL A 204 -5.84 -2.29 -38.10
N GLN A 205 -6.80 -2.99 -37.50
CA GLN A 205 -7.18 -2.80 -36.10
C GLN A 205 -6.01 -3.11 -35.14
N ILE A 206 -5.23 -4.15 -35.42
CA ILE A 206 -4.06 -4.48 -34.59
C ILE A 206 -2.99 -3.37 -34.68
N ILE A 207 -2.75 -2.86 -35.91
CA ILE A 207 -1.81 -1.76 -36.12
C ILE A 207 -2.26 -0.51 -35.37
N ILE A 208 -3.55 -0.19 -35.39
CA ILE A 208 -4.13 0.96 -34.65
C ILE A 208 -3.86 0.79 -33.14
N VAL A 209 -4.17 -0.36 -32.55
CA VAL A 209 -3.93 -0.62 -31.12
C VAL A 209 -2.45 -0.52 -30.77
N LEU A 210 -1.55 -1.03 -31.61
CA LEU A 210 -0.11 -0.87 -31.40
C LEU A 210 0.33 0.60 -31.49
N ALA A 211 -0.24 1.36 -32.43
CA ALA A 211 0.03 2.80 -32.58
C ALA A 211 -0.49 3.60 -31.37
N GLU A 212 -1.71 3.34 -30.89
CA GLU A 212 -2.27 3.92 -29.65
C GLU A 212 -1.37 3.67 -28.46
N PHE A 213 -0.82 2.49 -28.41
CA PHE A 213 0.06 2.04 -27.35
C PHE A 213 1.41 2.78 -27.37
N VAL A 214 2.06 2.83 -28.54
CA VAL A 214 3.31 3.58 -28.73
C VAL A 214 3.08 5.07 -28.43
N THR A 215 1.94 5.60 -28.82
CA THR A 215 1.55 7.00 -28.54
C THR A 215 1.38 7.22 -27.05
N SER A 216 0.68 6.32 -26.34
CA SER A 216 0.53 6.37 -24.88
C SER A 216 1.88 6.29 -24.17
N PHE A 217 2.81 5.46 -24.66
CA PHE A 217 4.17 5.37 -24.14
C PHE A 217 4.92 6.71 -24.28
N ILE A 218 4.90 7.31 -25.48
CA ILE A 218 5.57 8.58 -25.76
C ILE A 218 4.97 9.71 -24.90
N LEU A 219 3.65 9.81 -24.84
CA LEU A 219 2.94 10.80 -24.02
C LEU A 219 3.27 10.63 -22.53
N GLY A 220 3.21 9.42 -22.03
CA GLY A 220 3.49 9.13 -20.62
C GLY A 220 4.92 9.48 -20.24
N PHE A 221 5.89 9.01 -21.01
CA PHE A 221 7.29 9.18 -20.66
C PHE A 221 7.78 10.63 -20.89
N PHE A 222 7.47 11.25 -22.01
CA PHE A 222 8.02 12.56 -22.37
C PHE A 222 7.12 13.73 -21.99
N VAL A 223 5.80 13.64 -22.14
CA VAL A 223 4.91 14.78 -21.91
C VAL A 223 4.47 14.82 -20.45
N VAL A 224 3.76 13.78 -19.98
CA VAL A 224 3.21 13.75 -18.61
C VAL A 224 4.32 13.57 -17.57
N GLY A 225 5.38 12.80 -17.89
CA GLY A 225 6.56 12.66 -17.05
C GLY A 225 7.31 13.97 -16.86
N TYR A 226 7.46 14.76 -17.93
CA TYR A 226 8.06 16.09 -17.85
C TYR A 226 7.16 17.09 -17.07
N ALA A 227 5.84 17.06 -17.28
CA ALA A 227 4.88 17.87 -16.54
C ALA A 227 4.94 17.56 -15.04
N LEU A 228 4.98 16.28 -14.67
CA LEU A 228 5.09 15.82 -13.29
C LEU A 228 6.42 16.26 -12.65
N LYS A 229 7.54 16.10 -13.35
CA LYS A 229 8.86 16.62 -12.93
C LYS A 229 8.83 18.12 -12.71
N THR A 230 8.20 18.87 -13.61
CA THR A 230 8.09 20.33 -13.52
C THR A 230 7.26 20.74 -12.31
N ALA A 231 6.11 20.09 -12.06
CA ALA A 231 5.28 20.35 -10.88
C ALA A 231 6.06 20.12 -9.57
N LEU A 232 6.90 19.09 -9.52
CA LEU A 232 7.75 18.79 -8.36
C LEU A 232 8.91 19.81 -8.20
N SER A 233 9.40 20.38 -9.29
CA SER A 233 10.51 21.36 -9.26
C SER A 233 10.11 22.74 -8.74
N LEU A 234 8.81 23.06 -8.73
CA LEU A 234 8.31 24.35 -8.25
C LEU A 234 8.55 24.50 -6.74
N SER A 235 8.99 25.68 -6.31
CA SER A 235 9.20 26.01 -4.90
C SER A 235 7.89 26.39 -4.19
N ILE A 236 6.88 25.53 -4.26
CA ILE A 236 5.54 25.73 -3.69
C ILE A 236 5.31 24.80 -2.49
N HIS A 237 4.23 25.09 -1.74
CA HIS A 237 3.88 24.32 -0.56
C HIS A 237 3.57 22.84 -0.90
N LYS A 238 3.90 21.91 0.00
CA LYS A 238 3.71 20.45 -0.20
C LYS A 238 2.27 20.11 -0.64
N ARG A 239 1.25 20.70 -0.01
CA ARG A 239 -0.18 20.45 -0.35
C ARG A 239 -0.51 20.87 -1.79
N THR A 240 0.08 21.95 -2.27
CA THR A 240 -0.12 22.42 -3.65
C THR A 240 0.52 21.47 -4.65
N LYS A 241 1.69 20.90 -4.33
CA LYS A 241 2.31 19.85 -5.16
C LYS A 241 1.44 18.59 -5.23
N SER A 242 0.88 18.15 -4.09
CA SER A 242 -0.09 17.05 -4.06
C SER A 242 -1.29 17.29 -4.96
N PHE A 243 -1.84 18.51 -4.92
CA PHE A 243 -2.95 18.89 -5.81
C PHE A 243 -2.55 18.82 -7.29
N PHE A 244 -1.36 19.31 -7.68
CA PHE A 244 -0.90 19.19 -9.07
C PHE A 244 -0.69 17.74 -9.52
N ILE A 245 -0.19 16.87 -8.65
CA ILE A 245 -0.06 15.44 -8.94
C ILE A 245 -1.43 14.84 -9.27
N LEU A 246 -2.44 15.08 -8.42
CA LEU A 246 -3.80 14.59 -8.65
C LEU A 246 -4.43 15.20 -9.91
N LEU A 247 -4.21 16.48 -10.15
CA LEU A 247 -4.71 17.19 -11.34
C LEU A 247 -4.09 16.63 -12.63
N ILE A 248 -2.79 16.36 -12.66
CA ILE A 248 -2.12 15.74 -13.80
C ILE A 248 -2.68 14.34 -14.05
N GLY A 249 -2.85 13.52 -13.00
CA GLY A 249 -3.47 12.19 -13.13
C GLY A 249 -4.88 12.28 -13.70
N TYR A 250 -5.72 13.13 -13.14
CA TYR A 250 -7.09 13.35 -13.64
C TYR A 250 -7.14 13.87 -15.08
N SER A 251 -6.31 14.85 -15.40
CA SER A 251 -6.26 15.41 -16.76
C SER A 251 -5.87 14.36 -17.80
N THR A 252 -5.04 13.39 -17.44
CA THR A 252 -4.67 12.28 -18.32
C THR A 252 -5.88 11.41 -18.65
N TYR A 253 -6.72 11.07 -17.66
CA TYR A 253 -7.95 10.33 -17.87
C TYR A 253 -8.96 11.14 -18.68
N TRP A 254 -9.18 12.39 -18.31
CA TRP A 254 -10.11 13.28 -18.99
C TRP A 254 -9.73 13.49 -20.47
N THR A 255 -8.45 13.71 -20.77
CA THR A 255 -7.97 13.88 -22.14
C THR A 255 -8.07 12.60 -22.97
N SER A 256 -7.85 11.43 -22.37
CA SER A 256 -8.03 10.14 -23.05
C SER A 256 -9.51 9.91 -23.42
N ASP A 257 -10.42 10.12 -22.48
CA ASP A 257 -11.87 10.02 -22.72
C ASP A 257 -12.33 11.02 -23.79
N TRP A 258 -11.89 12.27 -23.68
CA TRP A 258 -12.23 13.31 -24.65
C TRP A 258 -11.73 12.97 -26.07
N LEU A 259 -10.49 12.47 -26.17
CA LEU A 259 -9.91 12.07 -27.45
C LEU A 259 -10.67 10.90 -28.07
N ALA A 260 -11.09 9.92 -27.28
CA ALA A 260 -11.86 8.79 -27.75
C ALA A 260 -13.21 9.22 -28.35
N VAL A 261 -13.93 10.13 -27.67
CA VAL A 261 -15.19 10.68 -28.18
C VAL A 261 -14.97 11.52 -29.44
N PHE A 262 -13.99 12.43 -29.40
CA PHE A 262 -13.68 13.33 -30.52
C PHE A 262 -13.25 12.56 -31.78
N SER A 263 -12.42 11.54 -31.63
CA SER A 263 -11.95 10.72 -32.76
C SER A 263 -13.08 9.87 -33.35
N LEU A 264 -13.98 9.34 -32.50
CA LEU A 264 -15.15 8.62 -32.95
C LEU A 264 -16.07 9.50 -33.80
N GLU A 265 -16.36 10.72 -33.34
CA GLU A 265 -17.21 11.67 -34.08
C GLU A 265 -16.59 12.12 -35.41
N LYS A 266 -15.27 12.33 -35.45
CA LYS A 266 -14.61 12.94 -36.61
C LYS A 266 -14.08 11.92 -37.61
N TRP A 267 -13.61 10.76 -37.14
CA TRP A 267 -12.95 9.75 -37.99
C TRP A 267 -13.72 8.40 -38.06
N GLY A 268 -14.81 8.27 -37.27
CA GLY A 268 -15.57 7.03 -37.20
C GLY A 268 -14.89 5.89 -36.44
N HIS A 269 -13.70 6.15 -35.89
CA HIS A 269 -12.93 5.22 -35.06
C HIS A 269 -12.52 5.90 -33.76
N ALA A 270 -12.83 5.28 -32.61
CA ALA A 270 -12.40 5.80 -31.34
C ALA A 270 -10.91 5.45 -31.10
N LEU A 271 -10.09 6.47 -30.86
CA LEU A 271 -8.69 6.31 -30.45
C LEU A 271 -8.62 6.23 -28.92
N PHE A 272 -8.21 5.08 -28.40
CA PHE A 272 -8.07 4.85 -26.97
C PHE A 272 -6.63 4.96 -26.54
N LEU A 273 -6.28 6.11 -25.92
CA LEU A 273 -5.03 6.22 -25.19
C LEU A 273 -5.21 5.54 -23.82
N GLU A 274 -4.24 4.73 -23.43
CA GLU A 274 -4.31 4.02 -22.15
C GLU A 274 -3.82 4.92 -21.00
N PRO A 275 -4.73 5.58 -20.22
CA PRO A 275 -4.34 6.57 -19.24
C PRO A 275 -3.55 5.98 -18.06
N LEU A 276 -3.83 4.72 -17.72
CA LEU A 276 -3.13 4.01 -16.66
C LEU A 276 -1.65 3.83 -17.01
N LEU A 277 -1.37 3.41 -18.25
CA LEU A 277 -0.01 3.28 -18.76
C LEU A 277 0.71 4.63 -18.80
N ILE A 278 0.04 5.67 -19.30
CA ILE A 278 0.58 7.03 -19.37
C ILE A 278 1.03 7.47 -17.98
N CYS A 279 0.21 7.30 -16.95
CA CYS A 279 0.53 7.66 -15.56
C CYS A 279 1.66 6.82 -14.98
N ILE A 280 1.67 5.49 -15.21
CA ILE A 280 2.77 4.61 -14.77
C ILE A 280 4.11 5.05 -15.37
N LEU A 281 4.14 5.32 -16.67
CA LEU A 281 5.37 5.74 -17.36
C LEU A 281 5.84 7.13 -16.94
N ALA A 282 4.91 8.05 -16.70
CA ALA A 282 5.23 9.38 -16.19
C ALA A 282 5.92 9.32 -14.83
N SER A 283 5.37 8.53 -13.93
CA SER A 283 5.92 8.32 -12.60
C SER A 283 7.23 7.53 -12.64
N PHE A 284 7.34 6.52 -13.50
CA PHE A 284 8.58 5.80 -13.77
C PHE A 284 9.69 6.73 -14.26
N TYR A 285 9.36 7.70 -15.14
CA TYR A 285 10.30 8.73 -15.59
C TYR A 285 10.81 9.58 -14.42
N VAL A 286 9.91 10.08 -13.56
CA VAL A 286 10.29 10.89 -12.39
C VAL A 286 11.17 10.08 -11.44
N THR A 287 10.83 8.83 -11.19
CA THR A 287 11.54 7.93 -10.26
C THR A 287 12.97 7.60 -10.72
N ASN A 288 13.17 7.39 -12.03
CA ASN A 288 14.44 6.90 -12.56
C ASN A 288 15.31 7.96 -13.21
N PHE A 289 14.72 9.04 -13.73
CA PHE A 289 15.40 10.06 -14.54
C PHE A 289 15.31 11.47 -13.96
N SER A 290 14.84 11.63 -12.69
CA SER A 290 14.83 12.92 -12.01
C SER A 290 15.45 12.86 -10.62
N LYS A 291 15.83 14.02 -10.08
CA LYS A 291 16.33 14.16 -8.70
C LYS A 291 15.21 14.24 -7.65
N PHE A 292 13.95 14.23 -8.09
CA PHE A 292 12.79 14.46 -7.22
C PHE A 292 12.14 13.16 -6.72
N ARG A 293 12.79 11.99 -6.89
CA ARG A 293 12.26 10.68 -6.48
C ARG A 293 11.79 10.66 -5.02
N ALA A 294 12.64 11.10 -4.08
CA ALA A 294 12.33 11.07 -2.65
C ALA A 294 11.13 11.97 -2.32
N GLU A 295 11.09 13.18 -2.89
CA GLU A 295 9.97 14.10 -2.69
C GLU A 295 8.67 13.55 -3.28
N PHE A 296 8.74 12.94 -4.47
CA PHE A 296 7.59 12.32 -5.11
C PHE A 296 7.02 11.17 -4.30
N LEU A 297 7.87 10.25 -3.83
CA LEU A 297 7.46 9.14 -2.96
C LEU A 297 6.78 9.63 -1.67
N ASN A 298 7.32 10.69 -1.06
CA ASN A 298 6.71 11.28 0.14
C ASN A 298 5.32 11.88 -0.14
N GLN A 299 5.12 12.50 -1.32
CA GLN A 299 3.80 13.01 -1.73
C GLN A 299 2.81 11.85 -1.96
N ILE A 300 3.24 10.79 -2.66
CA ILE A 300 2.41 9.60 -2.90
C ILE A 300 1.98 8.99 -1.56
N ARG A 301 2.91 8.70 -0.64
CA ARG A 301 2.60 8.11 0.67
C ARG A 301 1.63 8.94 1.51
N SER A 302 1.72 10.27 1.42
CA SER A 302 0.83 11.17 2.19
C SER A 302 -0.62 11.14 1.75
N LEU A 303 -0.90 10.78 0.49
CA LEU A 303 -2.23 10.76 -0.11
C LEU A 303 -2.84 9.35 -0.20
N GLU A 304 -2.00 8.34 -0.15
CA GLU A 304 -2.32 6.95 -0.48
C GLU A 304 -3.56 6.43 0.26
N LEU A 305 -3.60 6.59 1.59
CA LEU A 305 -4.72 6.11 2.39
C LEU A 305 -6.06 6.73 1.97
N TYR A 306 -6.08 8.03 1.71
CA TYR A 306 -7.31 8.75 1.34
C TYR A 306 -7.82 8.30 -0.02
N ILE A 307 -6.92 8.12 -0.97
CA ILE A 307 -7.25 7.66 -2.32
C ILE A 307 -7.74 6.21 -2.30
N PHE A 308 -7.07 5.32 -1.57
CA PHE A 308 -7.50 3.92 -1.47
C PHE A 308 -8.86 3.78 -0.81
N VAL A 309 -9.12 4.56 0.26
CA VAL A 309 -10.43 4.59 0.90
C VAL A 309 -11.52 5.02 -0.07
N ALA A 310 -11.30 6.11 -0.82
CA ALA A 310 -12.27 6.58 -1.80
C ALA A 310 -12.49 5.56 -2.93
N PHE A 311 -11.42 5.06 -3.52
CA PHE A 311 -11.46 4.14 -4.65
C PHE A 311 -12.14 2.81 -4.31
N PHE A 312 -11.69 2.11 -3.26
CA PHE A 312 -12.20 0.78 -2.95
C PHE A 312 -13.61 0.81 -2.36
N THR A 313 -13.98 1.87 -1.63
CA THR A 313 -15.36 2.06 -1.16
C THR A 313 -16.30 2.31 -2.35
N LEU A 314 -15.93 3.17 -3.29
CA LEU A 314 -16.74 3.44 -4.48
C LEU A 314 -16.84 2.20 -5.39
N THR A 315 -15.73 1.48 -5.57
CA THR A 315 -15.70 0.20 -6.30
C THR A 315 -16.65 -0.81 -5.64
N GLY A 316 -16.58 -0.97 -4.32
CA GLY A 316 -17.51 -1.86 -3.59
C GLY A 316 -18.98 -1.46 -3.79
N ALA A 317 -19.30 -0.16 -3.71
CA ALA A 317 -20.66 0.35 -3.89
C ALA A 317 -21.20 0.16 -5.33
N SER A 318 -20.32 0.09 -6.32
CA SER A 318 -20.70 -0.13 -7.73
C SER A 318 -21.04 -1.58 -8.06
N LEU A 319 -20.79 -2.52 -7.15
CA LEU A 319 -20.98 -3.95 -7.39
C LEU A 319 -22.45 -4.36 -7.26
N ASN A 320 -22.98 -4.98 -8.31
CA ASN A 320 -24.39 -5.45 -8.34
C ASN A 320 -24.53 -6.86 -7.77
N ILE A 321 -24.99 -6.95 -6.52
CA ILE A 321 -25.12 -8.24 -5.80
C ILE A 321 -26.27 -9.10 -6.37
N SER A 322 -27.35 -8.52 -6.88
CA SER A 322 -28.48 -9.31 -7.42
C SER A 322 -28.04 -10.13 -8.62
N VAL A 323 -27.31 -9.50 -9.55
CA VAL A 323 -26.74 -10.18 -10.72
C VAL A 323 -25.69 -11.23 -10.32
N PHE A 324 -24.92 -10.97 -9.26
CA PHE A 324 -23.93 -11.92 -8.77
C PHE A 324 -24.55 -13.26 -8.34
N VAL A 325 -25.70 -13.24 -7.66
CA VAL A 325 -26.36 -14.47 -7.20
C VAL A 325 -26.86 -15.31 -8.37
N GLU A 326 -27.37 -14.68 -9.42
CA GLU A 326 -27.91 -15.39 -10.61
C GLU A 326 -26.83 -16.14 -11.39
N VAL A 327 -25.62 -15.58 -11.48
CA VAL A 327 -24.51 -16.16 -12.27
C VAL A 327 -23.43 -16.82 -11.41
N LEU A 328 -23.69 -17.00 -10.11
CA LEU A 328 -22.69 -17.48 -9.14
C LEU A 328 -22.07 -18.83 -9.53
N SER A 329 -22.87 -19.77 -10.03
CA SER A 329 -22.39 -21.10 -10.44
C SER A 329 -21.40 -21.02 -11.60
N VAL A 330 -21.72 -20.21 -12.61
CA VAL A 330 -20.84 -19.97 -13.77
C VAL A 330 -19.58 -19.21 -13.34
N ALA A 331 -19.72 -18.21 -12.48
CA ALA A 331 -18.58 -17.44 -11.96
C ALA A 331 -17.62 -18.30 -11.13
N LEU A 332 -18.14 -19.24 -10.31
CA LEU A 332 -17.31 -20.19 -9.55
C LEU A 332 -16.58 -21.18 -10.47
N LEU A 333 -17.25 -21.64 -11.54
CA LEU A 333 -16.61 -22.46 -12.56
C LEU A 333 -15.48 -21.70 -13.24
N LEU A 334 -15.76 -20.49 -13.75
CA LEU A 334 -14.74 -19.63 -14.38
C LEU A 334 -13.59 -19.30 -13.44
N PHE A 335 -13.88 -19.03 -12.15
CA PHE A 335 -12.86 -18.82 -11.13
C PHE A 335 -11.95 -20.04 -10.98
N SER A 336 -12.53 -21.23 -10.91
CA SER A 336 -11.78 -22.48 -10.76
C SER A 336 -10.88 -22.75 -11.97
N LEU A 337 -11.42 -22.58 -13.20
CA LEU A 337 -10.66 -22.72 -14.44
C LEU A 337 -9.52 -21.71 -14.53
N ARG A 338 -9.80 -20.44 -14.18
CA ARG A 338 -8.80 -19.38 -14.12
C ARG A 338 -7.71 -19.69 -13.12
N LEU A 339 -8.09 -20.15 -11.92
CA LEU A 339 -7.12 -20.47 -10.86
C LEU A 339 -6.12 -21.54 -11.34
N VAL A 340 -6.63 -22.61 -11.95
CA VAL A 340 -5.79 -23.67 -12.54
C VAL A 340 -4.84 -23.09 -13.60
N ALA A 341 -5.37 -22.29 -14.52
CA ALA A 341 -4.55 -21.66 -15.57
C ALA A 341 -3.46 -20.73 -14.99
N LEU A 342 -3.79 -19.92 -13.96
CA LEU A 342 -2.81 -19.05 -13.28
C LEU A 342 -1.72 -19.86 -12.56
N ILE A 343 -2.06 -20.99 -11.94
CA ILE A 343 -1.09 -21.88 -11.30
C ILE A 343 -0.09 -22.39 -12.34
N PHE A 344 -0.57 -22.94 -13.47
CA PHE A 344 0.31 -23.42 -14.52
C PHE A 344 1.19 -22.30 -15.11
N GLY A 345 0.62 -21.11 -15.31
CA GLY A 345 1.35 -19.94 -15.82
C GLY A 345 2.44 -19.49 -14.86
N SER A 346 2.14 -19.40 -13.57
CA SER A 346 3.09 -18.97 -12.54
C SER A 346 4.18 -20.02 -12.31
N VAL A 347 3.79 -21.29 -12.20
CA VAL A 347 4.77 -22.39 -12.03
C VAL A 347 5.67 -22.51 -13.25
N GLY A 348 5.10 -22.50 -14.47
CA GLY A 348 5.88 -22.60 -15.69
C GLY A 348 6.86 -21.43 -15.86
N GLY A 349 6.41 -20.21 -15.63
CA GLY A 349 7.25 -19.01 -15.69
C GLY A 349 8.38 -19.03 -14.64
N GLY A 350 8.06 -19.37 -13.41
CA GLY A 350 9.01 -19.44 -12.31
C GLY A 350 10.06 -20.55 -12.48
N LEU A 351 9.67 -21.72 -13.01
CA LEU A 351 10.60 -22.81 -13.32
C LEU A 351 11.60 -22.40 -14.42
N ILE A 352 11.11 -21.74 -15.48
CA ILE A 352 11.98 -21.25 -16.57
C ILE A 352 12.92 -20.14 -16.06
N ALA A 353 12.43 -19.28 -15.14
CA ALA A 353 13.23 -18.23 -14.52
C ALA A 353 14.33 -18.77 -13.59
N GLY A 354 14.16 -19.97 -13.04
CA GLY A 354 15.00 -20.52 -11.99
C GLY A 354 14.74 -19.89 -10.62
N ASP A 355 13.49 -19.46 -10.38
CA ASP A 355 13.10 -18.84 -9.12
C ASP A 355 13.16 -19.86 -7.95
N PRO A 356 13.29 -19.40 -6.69
CA PRO A 356 13.21 -20.29 -5.53
C PRO A 356 11.87 -21.07 -5.51
N ILE A 357 11.92 -22.37 -5.17
CA ILE A 357 10.73 -23.24 -5.15
C ILE A 357 9.58 -22.64 -4.33
N LYS A 358 9.90 -21.97 -3.24
CA LYS A 358 8.92 -21.28 -2.41
C LYS A 358 8.19 -20.16 -3.17
N HIS A 359 8.91 -19.37 -3.98
CA HIS A 359 8.30 -18.33 -4.82
C HIS A 359 7.44 -18.93 -5.93
N ILE A 360 7.91 -20.04 -6.54
CA ILE A 360 7.17 -20.75 -7.60
C ILE A 360 5.85 -21.31 -7.08
N SER A 361 5.86 -21.95 -5.92
CA SER A 361 4.69 -22.63 -5.36
C SER A 361 3.54 -21.70 -4.98
N ILE A 362 3.85 -20.45 -4.58
CA ILE A 362 2.86 -19.50 -4.07
C ILE A 362 2.67 -18.26 -4.98
N GLY A 363 3.51 -18.09 -6.00
CA GLY A 363 3.50 -16.91 -6.87
C GLY A 363 2.15 -16.62 -7.54
N TRP A 364 1.40 -17.67 -7.92
CA TRP A 364 0.08 -17.55 -8.52
C TRP A 364 -0.93 -16.77 -7.66
N MET A 365 -0.81 -16.82 -6.33
CA MET A 365 -1.68 -16.11 -5.38
C MET A 365 -1.62 -14.59 -5.55
N SER A 366 -0.51 -14.08 -6.04
CA SER A 366 -0.29 -12.66 -6.27
C SER A 366 -1.04 -12.10 -7.49
N TYR A 367 -1.49 -12.98 -8.40
CA TYR A 367 -2.10 -12.58 -9.67
C TYR A 367 -3.62 -12.81 -9.74
N ILE A 368 -4.26 -13.19 -8.63
CA ILE A 368 -5.70 -13.49 -8.58
C ILE A 368 -6.54 -12.22 -8.71
N THR A 369 -6.15 -11.11 -8.06
CA THR A 369 -6.93 -9.87 -8.04
C THR A 369 -7.16 -9.30 -9.44
N GLN A 370 -8.40 -8.93 -9.73
CA GLN A 370 -8.81 -8.28 -10.99
C GLN A 370 -9.57 -6.97 -10.69
N ALA A 371 -9.50 -6.01 -11.61
CA ALA A 371 -10.20 -4.72 -11.45
C ALA A 371 -10.48 -4.04 -12.82
N GLY A 372 -10.30 -2.73 -12.90
CA GLY A 372 -10.74 -1.85 -13.97
C GLY A 372 -10.47 -2.31 -15.40
N VAL A 373 -9.24 -2.77 -15.71
CA VAL A 373 -8.90 -3.25 -17.07
C VAL A 373 -9.80 -4.42 -17.48
N THR A 374 -9.98 -5.40 -16.60
CA THR A 374 -10.85 -6.55 -16.84
C THR A 374 -12.29 -6.12 -17.12
N LEU A 375 -12.80 -5.15 -16.38
CA LEU A 375 -14.13 -4.58 -16.57
C LEU A 375 -14.25 -3.89 -17.94
N GLY A 376 -13.24 -3.09 -18.30
CA GLY A 376 -13.16 -2.42 -19.58
C GLY A 376 -13.23 -3.41 -20.77
N LEU A 377 -12.41 -4.48 -20.71
CA LEU A 377 -12.39 -5.52 -21.73
C LEU A 377 -13.74 -6.24 -21.84
N ALA A 378 -14.39 -6.55 -20.72
CA ALA A 378 -15.72 -7.16 -20.70
C ALA A 378 -16.79 -6.24 -21.31
N THR A 379 -16.71 -4.94 -21.07
CA THR A 379 -17.62 -3.94 -21.67
C THR A 379 -17.45 -3.86 -23.18
N VAL A 380 -16.22 -3.93 -23.69
CA VAL A 380 -15.96 -3.99 -25.14
C VAL A 380 -16.64 -5.20 -25.76
N VAL A 381 -16.53 -6.39 -25.14
CA VAL A 381 -17.21 -7.60 -25.63
C VAL A 381 -18.74 -7.43 -25.63
N SER A 382 -19.29 -6.86 -24.52
CA SER A 382 -20.73 -6.61 -24.41
C SER A 382 -21.27 -5.70 -25.53
N ASN A 383 -20.52 -4.65 -25.87
CA ASN A 383 -20.91 -3.70 -26.90
C ASN A 383 -20.78 -4.26 -28.33
N GLN A 384 -19.77 -5.09 -28.56
CA GLN A 384 -19.50 -5.62 -29.91
C GLN A 384 -20.31 -6.87 -30.25
N PHE A 385 -20.75 -7.64 -29.24
CA PHE A 385 -21.48 -8.89 -29.42
C PHE A 385 -22.79 -8.92 -28.61
N PRO A 386 -23.86 -8.22 -29.03
CA PRO A 386 -25.09 -8.07 -28.25
C PRO A 386 -25.77 -9.41 -27.92
N GLU A 387 -25.63 -10.43 -28.75
CA GLU A 387 -26.31 -11.73 -28.57
C GLU A 387 -25.84 -12.51 -27.34
N TRP A 388 -24.55 -12.49 -27.03
CA TRP A 388 -23.95 -13.26 -25.93
C TRP A 388 -23.01 -12.42 -25.03
N GLY A 389 -22.57 -11.25 -25.50
CA GLY A 389 -21.62 -10.41 -24.79
C GLY A 389 -22.15 -9.86 -23.47
N THR A 390 -23.47 -9.67 -23.35
CA THR A 390 -24.07 -9.24 -22.06
C THR A 390 -23.95 -10.35 -21.01
N ILE A 391 -24.21 -11.62 -21.37
CA ILE A 391 -24.07 -12.77 -20.46
C ILE A 391 -22.57 -12.95 -20.10
N PHE A 392 -21.70 -12.82 -21.10
CA PHE A 392 -20.25 -12.89 -20.91
C PHE A 392 -19.76 -11.82 -19.93
N SER A 393 -20.12 -10.54 -20.14
CA SER A 393 -19.70 -9.43 -19.26
C SER A 393 -20.25 -9.57 -17.84
N THR A 394 -21.48 -10.07 -17.70
CA THR A 394 -22.09 -10.36 -16.40
C THR A 394 -21.32 -11.45 -15.65
N ALA A 395 -20.94 -12.53 -16.35
CA ALA A 395 -20.13 -13.60 -15.77
C ALA A 395 -18.71 -13.11 -15.38
N VAL A 396 -18.10 -12.24 -16.19
CA VAL A 396 -16.81 -11.60 -15.87
C VAL A 396 -16.93 -10.68 -14.66
N LEU A 397 -18.00 -9.90 -14.54
CA LEU A 397 -18.27 -9.07 -13.37
C LEU A 397 -18.32 -9.90 -12.08
N ALA A 398 -19.06 -11.01 -12.11
CA ALA A 398 -19.14 -11.92 -10.97
C ALA A 398 -17.78 -12.58 -10.66
N LEU A 399 -17.01 -12.93 -11.70
CA LEU A 399 -15.64 -13.43 -11.54
C LEU A 399 -14.72 -12.39 -10.87
N ILE A 400 -14.80 -11.11 -11.28
CA ILE A 400 -14.05 -10.01 -10.67
C ILE A 400 -14.36 -9.92 -9.17
N LEU A 401 -15.65 -10.02 -8.79
CA LEU A 401 -16.09 -10.00 -7.40
C LEU A 401 -15.40 -11.09 -6.59
N ILE A 402 -15.47 -12.35 -7.04
CA ILE A 402 -14.82 -13.47 -6.36
C ILE A 402 -13.31 -13.21 -6.20
N ASN A 403 -12.66 -12.73 -7.26
CA ASN A 403 -11.24 -12.45 -7.26
C ASN A 403 -10.86 -11.32 -6.29
N GLN A 404 -11.70 -10.29 -6.14
CA GLN A 404 -11.47 -9.19 -5.20
C GLN A 404 -11.65 -9.60 -3.73
N PHE A 405 -12.48 -10.62 -3.46
CA PHE A 405 -12.60 -11.16 -2.12
C PHE A 405 -11.48 -12.12 -1.75
N ILE A 406 -11.13 -13.03 -2.66
CA ILE A 406 -10.18 -14.12 -2.41
C ILE A 406 -8.73 -13.68 -2.63
N GLY A 407 -8.50 -12.85 -3.65
CA GLY A 407 -7.14 -12.47 -4.08
C GLY A 407 -6.33 -11.74 -3.01
N PRO A 408 -6.83 -10.63 -2.43
CA PRO A 408 -6.07 -9.86 -1.47
C PRO A 408 -5.62 -10.64 -0.22
N PRO A 409 -6.47 -11.47 0.43
CA PRO A 409 -6.04 -12.32 1.54
C PRO A 409 -4.97 -13.33 1.14
N LEU A 410 -5.10 -13.97 -0.02
CA LEU A 410 -4.11 -14.94 -0.50
C LEU A 410 -2.78 -14.27 -0.85
N PHE A 411 -2.79 -13.10 -1.47
CA PHE A 411 -1.56 -12.36 -1.75
C PHE A 411 -0.89 -11.88 -0.46
N LYS A 412 -1.65 -11.37 0.50
CA LYS A 412 -1.15 -11.03 1.83
C LYS A 412 -0.48 -12.23 2.48
N TRP A 413 -1.13 -13.39 2.47
CA TRP A 413 -0.58 -14.63 2.99
C TRP A 413 0.70 -15.05 2.26
N ALA A 414 0.75 -14.95 0.93
CA ALA A 414 1.94 -15.26 0.14
C ALA A 414 3.15 -14.40 0.54
N ILE A 415 2.95 -13.08 0.74
CA ILE A 415 4.00 -12.17 1.19
C ILE A 415 4.54 -12.56 2.58
N TYR A 416 3.67 -12.96 3.51
CA TYR A 416 4.11 -13.46 4.82
C TYR A 416 4.91 -14.76 4.68
N GLN A 417 4.50 -15.66 3.81
CA GLN A 417 5.20 -16.94 3.62
C GLN A 417 6.64 -16.76 3.10
N VAL A 418 6.90 -15.76 2.26
CA VAL A 418 8.25 -15.46 1.76
C VAL A 418 9.06 -14.57 2.72
N ASN A 419 8.50 -14.18 3.87
CA ASN A 419 9.11 -13.28 4.87
C ASN A 419 9.47 -11.89 4.30
N GLU A 420 8.70 -11.39 3.34
CA GLU A 420 8.90 -10.06 2.78
C GLU A 420 7.93 -9.01 3.37
N ALA A 421 6.98 -9.41 4.21
CA ALA A 421 6.13 -8.50 4.96
C ALA A 421 6.94 -7.79 6.06
N ARG A 422 6.80 -6.48 6.13
CA ARG A 422 7.47 -5.61 7.12
C ARG A 422 6.44 -4.87 7.97
N THR A 423 5.26 -5.46 8.13
CA THR A 423 4.28 -4.98 9.09
C THR A 423 4.81 -5.21 10.48
N ARG A 424 4.72 -4.16 11.30
CA ARG A 424 4.91 -4.24 12.75
C ARG A 424 3.95 -5.31 13.27
N GLY A 425 4.49 -6.48 13.59
CA GLY A 425 3.71 -7.50 14.27
C GLY A 425 3.19 -6.88 15.57
N HIS A 426 1.87 -6.83 15.73
CA HIS A 426 1.30 -6.92 17.05
C HIS A 426 1.63 -8.35 17.51
N GLN A 427 2.84 -8.56 17.98
CA GLN A 427 3.12 -9.73 18.79
C GLN A 427 2.49 -9.45 20.15
N ASN A 428 1.47 -10.25 20.44
CA ASN A 428 0.86 -10.35 21.75
C ASN A 428 1.91 -10.47 22.84
N ASN A 429 1.73 -9.65 23.87
CA ASN A 429 2.05 -9.88 25.28
C ASN A 429 3.47 -10.34 25.67
N GLU A 430 4.09 -9.53 26.52
CA GLU A 430 5.24 -9.86 27.39
C GLU A 430 6.60 -10.01 26.71
N ILE A 431 6.83 -9.40 25.56
CA ILE A 431 8.16 -9.42 24.97
C ILE A 431 8.86 -8.10 25.29
N THR A 432 9.95 -8.24 26.05
CA THR A 432 10.95 -7.20 26.27
C THR A 432 11.31 -6.54 24.94
N LYS A 433 11.08 -5.24 24.81
CA LYS A 433 11.40 -4.46 23.61
C LYS A 433 12.88 -4.58 23.27
N GLU A 434 13.22 -4.94 22.04
CA GLU A 434 14.60 -5.03 21.57
C GLU A 434 15.10 -3.67 21.07
N VAL A 435 16.25 -3.25 21.60
CA VAL A 435 16.92 -1.99 21.26
C VAL A 435 18.31 -2.27 20.73
N LEU A 436 18.62 -1.76 19.54
CA LEU A 436 19.96 -1.83 18.95
C LEU A 436 20.61 -0.45 18.96
N ILE A 437 21.73 -0.33 19.65
CA ILE A 437 22.46 0.94 19.79
C ILE A 437 23.74 0.87 18.97
N PHE A 438 23.89 1.75 17.99
CA PHE A 438 25.11 1.91 17.21
C PHE A 438 26.04 2.95 17.83
N GLY A 439 27.23 2.52 18.18
CA GLY A 439 28.27 3.31 18.84
C GLY A 439 28.73 2.63 20.12
N PHE A 440 30.02 2.77 20.42
CA PHE A 440 30.63 2.24 21.63
C PHE A 440 31.42 3.35 22.31
N GLU A 441 30.68 4.14 23.08
CA GLU A 441 31.15 5.26 23.90
C GLU A 441 30.59 5.12 25.32
N PRO A 442 31.13 5.78 26.35
CA PRO A 442 30.56 5.72 27.70
C PRO A 442 29.06 6.04 27.77
N GLN A 443 28.59 6.94 26.89
CA GLN A 443 27.15 7.29 26.79
C GLN A 443 26.29 6.13 26.29
N SER A 444 26.75 5.37 25.29
CA SER A 444 26.00 4.21 24.75
C SER A 444 25.93 3.07 25.76
N VAL A 445 27.03 2.83 26.49
CA VAL A 445 27.07 1.81 27.55
C VAL A 445 26.14 2.19 28.71
N SER A 446 26.19 3.46 29.16
CA SER A 446 25.29 3.95 30.21
C SER A 446 23.82 3.88 29.80
N LEU A 447 23.48 4.24 28.54
CA LEU A 447 22.14 4.13 28.00
C LEU A 447 21.68 2.67 27.95
N ALA A 448 22.53 1.77 27.47
CA ALA A 448 22.24 0.34 27.44
C ALA A 448 21.92 -0.21 28.83
N GLN A 449 22.75 0.11 29.83
CA GLN A 449 22.55 -0.32 31.22
C GLN A 449 21.24 0.22 31.81
N GLN A 450 20.90 1.50 31.54
CA GLN A 450 19.62 2.06 32.00
C GLN A 450 18.40 1.38 31.35
N LEU A 451 18.48 1.11 30.05
CA LEU A 451 17.40 0.42 29.34
C LEU A 451 17.24 -1.02 29.81
N MET A 452 18.35 -1.73 30.08
CA MET A 452 18.30 -3.10 30.63
C MET A 452 17.66 -3.16 32.02
N LYS A 453 17.91 -2.16 32.88
CA LYS A 453 17.21 -2.03 34.17
C LYS A 453 15.70 -1.85 34.03
N LYS A 454 15.24 -1.32 32.89
CA LYS A 454 13.82 -1.13 32.53
C LYS A 454 13.26 -2.29 31.69
N ASN A 455 13.85 -3.48 31.75
CA ASN A 455 13.45 -4.70 31.05
C ASN A 455 13.50 -4.59 29.50
N TYR A 456 14.37 -3.73 28.93
CA TYR A 456 14.65 -3.76 27.50
C TYR A 456 15.77 -4.77 27.20
N ARG A 457 15.67 -5.47 26.10
CA ARG A 457 16.75 -6.29 25.55
C ARG A 457 17.62 -5.42 24.69
N VAL A 458 18.86 -5.15 25.12
CA VAL A 458 19.74 -4.20 24.45
C VAL A 458 20.92 -4.91 23.82
N GLN A 459 21.23 -4.54 22.57
CA GLN A 459 22.44 -4.93 21.86
C GLN A 459 23.21 -3.66 21.47
N LEU A 460 24.53 -3.69 21.63
CA LEU A 460 25.44 -2.64 21.15
C LEU A 460 26.11 -3.10 19.86
N ALA A 461 26.11 -2.24 18.84
CA ALA A 461 26.85 -2.48 17.60
C ALA A 461 28.02 -1.50 17.50
N THR A 462 29.23 -2.01 17.26
CA THR A 462 30.46 -1.21 17.15
C THR A 462 31.23 -1.53 15.89
N LEU A 463 31.97 -0.52 15.38
CA LEU A 463 32.93 -0.65 14.28
C LEU A 463 34.36 -0.91 14.77
N LYS A 464 34.56 -0.92 16.10
CA LYS A 464 35.88 -1.12 16.69
C LYS A 464 36.18 -2.62 16.81
N ASP A 465 37.45 -2.98 16.73
CA ASP A 465 37.88 -4.38 16.89
C ASP A 465 37.72 -4.85 18.34
N LYS A 466 37.45 -6.16 18.51
CA LYS A 466 37.17 -6.78 19.79
C LYS A 466 38.29 -6.62 20.82
N ASP A 467 39.54 -6.52 20.35
CA ASP A 467 40.74 -6.42 21.19
C ASP A 467 41.00 -4.99 21.74
N SER A 468 40.10 -4.03 21.42
CA SER A 468 40.32 -2.61 21.73
C SER A 468 39.80 -2.16 23.10
N PHE A 469 39.06 -3.02 23.88
CA PHE A 469 38.49 -2.66 25.19
C PHE A 469 38.08 -3.86 26.03
N ASP A 470 37.93 -3.60 27.34
CA ASP A 470 37.30 -4.55 28.25
C ASP A 470 35.80 -4.59 28.01
N ASP A 471 35.28 -5.77 27.58
CA ASP A 471 33.86 -5.97 27.36
C ASP A 471 33.08 -5.79 28.68
N PRO A 472 32.09 -4.90 28.77
CA PRO A 472 31.19 -4.90 29.90
C PRO A 472 30.43 -6.23 29.88
N THR A 473 30.59 -7.02 30.92
CA THR A 473 30.19 -8.44 31.01
C THR A 473 28.70 -8.74 30.81
N ASP A 474 27.82 -7.71 30.81
CA ASP A 474 26.38 -7.89 30.82
C ASP A 474 25.66 -7.45 29.54
N ILE A 475 26.36 -6.88 28.55
CA ILE A 475 25.74 -6.31 27.33
C ILE A 475 26.19 -7.11 26.10
N SER A 476 25.23 -7.53 25.27
CA SER A 476 25.54 -8.19 23.98
C SER A 476 26.14 -7.19 23.00
N ILE A 477 27.37 -7.46 22.53
CA ILE A 477 28.08 -6.59 21.58
C ILE A 477 28.19 -7.26 20.21
N LEU A 478 27.77 -6.54 19.17
CA LEU A 478 27.88 -6.94 17.77
C LEU A 478 29.05 -6.17 17.13
N TYR A 479 30.00 -6.91 16.58
CA TYR A 479 31.15 -6.31 15.90
C TYR A 479 30.89 -6.28 14.40
N SER A 480 30.99 -5.09 13.78
CA SER A 480 30.89 -4.93 12.33
C SER A 480 32.17 -4.31 11.80
N LYS A 481 32.66 -4.81 10.67
CA LYS A 481 33.88 -4.29 10.04
C LYS A 481 33.65 -2.98 9.31
N SER A 482 32.46 -2.77 8.79
CA SER A 482 32.07 -1.55 8.07
C SER A 482 30.57 -1.30 8.17
N LEU A 483 30.12 -0.12 7.73
CA LEU A 483 28.70 0.23 7.57
C LEU A 483 28.18 -0.04 6.15
N GLY A 484 28.92 -0.83 5.37
CA GLY A 484 28.44 -1.28 4.06
C GLY A 484 27.20 -2.17 4.16
N LYS A 485 26.38 -2.19 3.10
CA LYS A 485 25.15 -3.03 3.07
C LYS A 485 25.43 -4.51 3.38
N ASP A 486 26.57 -5.03 2.94
CA ASP A 486 26.94 -6.42 3.14
C ASP A 486 27.29 -6.75 4.60
N ASP A 487 27.83 -5.79 5.36
CA ASP A 487 28.14 -5.97 6.78
C ASP A 487 26.93 -5.67 7.67
N LEU A 488 26.12 -4.66 7.32
CA LEU A 488 24.85 -4.40 8.01
C LEU A 488 23.84 -5.54 7.82
N SER A 489 23.88 -6.26 6.70
CA SER A 489 23.00 -7.41 6.46
C SER A 489 23.29 -8.61 7.38
N LYS A 490 24.46 -8.65 8.03
CA LYS A 490 24.84 -9.68 9.02
C LYS A 490 24.24 -9.42 10.38
N ILE A 491 23.81 -8.17 10.65
CA ILE A 491 23.13 -7.76 11.87
C ILE A 491 21.65 -8.07 11.68
N ASP A 492 21.08 -8.85 12.59
CA ASP A 492 19.66 -9.16 12.56
C ASP A 492 18.84 -8.02 13.15
N PHE A 493 18.16 -7.28 12.26
CA PHE A 493 17.21 -6.21 12.64
C PHE A 493 15.76 -6.70 12.76
N SER A 494 15.49 -7.98 12.51
CA SER A 494 14.12 -8.50 12.33
C SER A 494 13.23 -8.29 13.56
N ASN A 495 13.82 -8.35 14.76
CA ASN A 495 13.12 -8.19 16.03
C ASN A 495 13.37 -6.82 16.69
N VAL A 496 14.24 -5.99 16.11
CA VAL A 496 14.63 -4.70 16.68
C VAL A 496 13.51 -3.67 16.50
N GLU A 497 12.93 -3.22 17.62
CA GLU A 497 11.90 -2.18 17.61
C GLU A 497 12.48 -0.76 17.57
N ILE A 498 13.61 -0.56 18.23
CA ILE A 498 14.24 0.76 18.40
C ILE A 498 15.69 0.68 17.94
N VAL A 499 16.08 1.55 17.03
CA VAL A 499 17.49 1.75 16.66
C VAL A 499 17.95 3.11 17.17
N VAL A 500 19.01 3.11 17.94
CA VAL A 500 19.67 4.31 18.46
C VAL A 500 21.02 4.47 17.77
N THR A 501 21.30 5.63 17.19
CA THR A 501 22.56 5.89 16.50
C THR A 501 23.32 7.06 17.14
N LEU A 502 24.56 6.77 17.57
CA LEU A 502 25.42 7.70 18.31
C LEU A 502 26.76 7.96 17.60
N LEU A 503 26.83 7.69 16.29
CA LEU A 503 28.03 7.86 15.45
C LEU A 503 28.08 9.24 14.79
N SER A 504 28.89 9.39 13.73
CA SER A 504 28.86 10.59 12.87
C SER A 504 27.55 10.70 12.09
N ASP A 505 27.15 11.90 11.69
CA ASP A 505 25.87 12.13 11.01
C ASP A 505 25.73 11.31 9.72
N ASP A 506 26.80 11.14 8.93
CA ASP A 506 26.77 10.34 7.71
C ASP A 506 26.61 8.83 8.02
N ALA A 507 27.30 8.33 9.04
CA ALA A 507 27.15 6.97 9.54
C ALA A 507 25.74 6.72 10.10
N ASN A 508 25.25 7.65 10.91
CA ASN A 508 23.89 7.62 11.45
C ASN A 508 22.84 7.58 10.34
N LEU A 509 23.02 8.39 9.28
CA LEU A 509 22.10 8.42 8.14
C LEU A 509 22.05 7.07 7.42
N LEU A 510 23.21 6.47 7.12
CA LEU A 510 23.29 5.15 6.47
C LEU A 510 22.59 4.07 7.28
N ILE A 511 22.80 4.05 8.61
CA ILE A 511 22.16 3.07 9.50
C ILE A 511 20.64 3.31 9.56
N CYS A 512 20.21 4.57 9.69
CA CYS A 512 18.80 4.92 9.74
C CYS A 512 18.09 4.60 8.42
N GLU A 513 18.70 4.92 7.28
CA GLU A 513 18.16 4.54 5.97
C GLU A 513 18.05 3.03 5.84
N TYR A 514 19.05 2.28 6.27
CA TYR A 514 19.06 0.82 6.23
C TYR A 514 17.97 0.24 7.14
N ALA A 515 17.91 0.65 8.41
CA ALA A 515 16.91 0.21 9.37
C ALA A 515 15.47 0.57 8.94
N TYR A 516 15.27 1.78 8.40
CA TYR A 516 13.97 2.25 7.95
C TYR A 516 13.52 1.57 6.65
N HIS A 517 14.40 1.53 5.64
CA HIS A 517 14.03 1.03 4.31
C HIS A 517 14.09 -0.50 4.19
N GLU A 518 15.04 -1.15 4.87
CA GLU A 518 15.20 -2.60 4.75
C GLU A 518 14.41 -3.38 5.81
N PHE A 519 14.23 -2.87 7.01
CA PHE A 519 13.56 -3.58 8.11
C PHE A 519 12.29 -2.89 8.63
N GLY A 520 12.03 -1.64 8.25
CA GLY A 520 10.86 -0.90 8.72
C GLY A 520 10.87 -0.69 10.23
N THR A 521 12.07 -0.53 10.82
CA THR A 521 12.24 -0.32 12.26
C THR A 521 11.33 0.79 12.77
N ARG A 522 10.64 0.53 13.89
CA ARG A 522 9.56 1.39 14.39
C ARG A 522 10.03 2.75 14.85
N GLU A 523 11.12 2.78 15.57
CA GLU A 523 11.63 3.99 16.18
C GLU A 523 13.10 4.15 15.87
N LEU A 524 13.46 5.28 15.30
CA LEU A 524 14.82 5.70 15.06
C LEU A 524 15.13 6.87 15.98
N VAL A 525 16.17 6.75 16.79
CA VAL A 525 16.66 7.79 17.69
C VAL A 525 18.07 8.15 17.29
N VAL A 526 18.30 9.40 16.95
CA VAL A 526 19.57 9.85 16.37
C VAL A 526 20.19 10.96 17.20
N ARG A 527 21.45 10.77 17.63
CA ARG A 527 22.29 11.86 18.13
C ARG A 527 22.80 12.66 16.94
N LEU A 528 22.37 13.91 16.83
CA LEU A 528 22.81 14.82 15.78
C LEU A 528 24.10 15.52 16.18
N ASN A 529 25.11 15.49 15.33
CA ASN A 529 26.34 16.21 15.55
C ASN A 529 26.32 17.62 14.93
N HIS A 530 25.64 17.78 13.78
CA HIS A 530 25.54 19.05 13.07
C HIS A 530 24.10 19.38 12.72
N ARG A 531 23.58 20.49 13.22
CA ARG A 531 22.18 20.93 13.11
C ARG A 531 21.66 21.02 11.65
N TYR A 532 22.52 21.32 10.69
CA TYR A 532 22.13 21.41 9.28
C TYR A 532 21.71 20.06 8.68
N ASN A 533 22.11 18.94 9.27
CA ASN A 533 21.71 17.58 8.83
C ASN A 533 20.34 17.14 9.38
N SER A 534 19.74 17.87 10.31
CA SER A 534 18.47 17.50 10.98
C SER A 534 17.36 17.13 10.00
N LYS A 535 17.24 17.85 8.88
CA LYS A 535 16.19 17.60 7.88
C LYS A 535 16.24 16.20 7.26
N LYS A 536 17.44 15.66 7.04
CA LYS A 536 17.63 14.32 6.47
C LYS A 536 17.05 13.23 7.37
N PHE A 537 17.21 13.38 8.67
CA PHE A 537 16.69 12.43 9.66
C PHE A 537 15.19 12.59 9.92
N LEU A 538 14.69 13.82 9.89
CA LEU A 538 13.25 14.10 10.01
C LEU A 538 12.47 13.52 8.81
N ASP A 539 13.07 13.49 7.63
CA ASP A 539 12.47 12.86 6.43
C ASP A 539 12.36 11.32 6.59
N LEU A 540 13.14 10.71 7.50
CA LEU A 540 13.04 9.29 7.91
C LEU A 540 12.17 9.10 9.17
N GLU A 541 11.44 10.12 9.62
CA GLU A 541 10.63 10.10 10.85
C GLU A 541 11.46 9.78 12.12
N ALA A 542 12.77 10.02 12.09
CA ALA A 542 13.64 9.78 13.22
C ALA A 542 13.47 10.84 14.31
N LYS A 543 13.53 10.40 15.56
CA LYS A 543 13.61 11.29 16.73
C LYS A 543 15.04 11.83 16.84
N VAL A 544 15.22 13.11 16.50
CA VAL A 544 16.54 13.74 16.45
C VAL A 544 16.83 14.43 17.77
N ILE A 545 17.95 14.06 18.36
CA ILE A 545 18.47 14.69 19.59
C ILE A 545 19.71 15.50 19.22
N ASP A 546 19.65 16.82 19.36
CA ASP A 546 20.79 17.73 19.28
C ASP A 546 21.32 17.94 20.69
N PRO A 547 22.51 17.37 21.06
CA PRO A 547 23.05 17.46 22.42
C PRO A 547 23.27 18.88 22.85
N SER A 548 23.68 19.76 21.94
CA SER A 548 23.96 21.17 22.28
C SER A 548 22.66 21.90 22.66
N THR A 549 21.63 21.76 21.86
CA THR A 549 20.31 22.37 22.15
C THR A 549 19.68 21.74 23.39
N ALA A 550 19.79 20.41 23.56
CA ALA A 550 19.27 19.72 24.73
C ALA A 550 19.98 20.20 26.01
N MET A 551 21.31 20.34 25.99
CA MET A 551 22.08 20.82 27.13
C MET A 551 21.74 22.28 27.50
N VAL A 552 21.61 23.16 26.50
CA VAL A 552 21.24 24.57 26.74
C VAL A 552 19.83 24.64 27.34
N SER A 553 18.87 23.87 26.79
CA SER A 553 17.52 23.81 27.33
C SER A 553 17.51 23.29 28.78
N LEU A 554 18.29 22.26 29.05
CA LEU A 554 18.41 21.67 30.38
C LEU A 554 19.00 22.68 31.39
N LEU A 555 20.06 23.37 31.02
CA LEU A 555 20.69 24.40 31.86
C LEU A 555 19.70 25.55 32.10
N ASP A 556 18.98 25.99 31.08
CA ASP A 556 17.95 27.03 31.22
C ASP A 556 16.84 26.59 32.20
N HIS A 557 16.36 25.35 32.11
CA HIS A 557 15.39 24.80 33.04
C HIS A 557 15.95 24.71 34.49
N PHE A 558 17.21 24.28 34.66
CA PHE A 558 17.83 24.24 35.98
C PHE A 558 17.98 25.62 36.59
N VAL A 559 18.30 26.65 35.79
CA VAL A 559 18.41 28.03 36.27
C VAL A 559 17.04 28.58 36.69
N ARG A 560 15.98 28.31 35.90
CA ARG A 560 14.66 28.85 36.17
C ARG A 560 13.85 28.07 37.21
N SER A 561 13.99 26.74 37.23
CA SER A 561 13.17 25.85 38.05
C SER A 561 13.94 24.60 38.47
N PRO A 562 14.95 24.72 39.34
CA PRO A 562 15.86 23.62 39.68
C PRO A 562 15.13 22.40 40.27
N GLN A 563 14.14 22.62 41.14
CA GLN A 563 13.38 21.53 41.76
C GLN A 563 12.50 20.77 40.77
N ALA A 564 11.78 21.47 39.90
CA ALA A 564 10.94 20.84 38.86
C ALA A 564 11.79 20.07 37.85
N THR A 565 12.96 20.59 37.51
CA THR A 565 13.89 19.96 36.57
C THR A 565 14.50 18.68 37.15
N SER A 566 14.91 18.71 38.43
CA SER A 566 15.39 17.53 39.15
C SER A 566 14.34 16.41 39.18
N LEU A 567 13.10 16.78 39.44
CA LEU A 567 11.95 15.86 39.47
C LEU A 567 11.67 15.22 38.09
N LEU A 568 11.67 16.03 37.03
CA LEU A 568 11.41 15.57 35.66
C LEU A 568 12.54 14.67 35.11
N LEU A 569 13.77 14.86 35.57
CA LEU A 569 14.93 14.08 35.16
C LEU A 569 15.15 12.81 36.00
N GLY A 570 14.30 12.56 37.00
CA GLY A 570 14.45 11.39 37.88
C GLY A 570 15.82 11.39 38.59
N MET A 571 16.32 12.57 38.97
CA MET A 571 17.61 12.68 39.67
C MET A 571 17.53 12.16 41.11
N ASP A 572 16.33 12.02 41.67
CA ASP A 572 16.08 11.33 42.91
C ASP A 572 16.02 9.81 42.68
N GLN A 573 16.79 9.05 43.44
CA GLN A 573 16.97 7.60 43.22
C GLN A 573 15.65 6.77 43.30
N ASN A 574 14.57 7.35 43.85
CA ASN A 574 13.29 6.67 44.07
C ASN A 574 12.16 7.16 43.16
N GLN A 575 12.39 8.14 42.29
CA GLN A 575 11.37 8.72 41.41
C GLN A 575 11.67 8.39 39.96
N ASP A 576 10.62 8.16 39.15
CA ASP A 576 10.72 7.93 37.72
C ASP A 576 9.60 8.65 36.93
N THR A 577 9.81 8.77 35.64
CA THR A 577 8.80 9.26 34.71
C THR A 577 8.47 8.15 33.73
N ARG A 578 7.19 7.80 33.58
CA ARG A 578 6.73 6.73 32.67
C ARG A 578 5.61 7.20 31.77
N ASP A 579 5.61 6.66 30.55
CA ASP A 579 4.49 6.75 29.61
C ASP A 579 3.70 5.45 29.69
N ILE A 580 2.44 5.52 30.16
CA ILE A 580 1.58 4.35 30.34
C ILE A 580 0.38 4.47 29.39
N GLU A 581 0.13 3.44 28.59
CA GLU A 581 -1.05 3.37 27.73
C GLU A 581 -2.29 2.90 28.52
N ILE A 582 -3.42 3.58 28.33
CA ILE A 582 -4.69 3.21 28.94
C ILE A 582 -5.31 2.05 28.15
N LEU A 583 -5.26 0.87 28.70
CA LEU A 583 -5.89 -0.33 28.13
C LEU A 583 -7.14 -0.78 28.93
N ASN A 584 -7.27 -0.33 30.20
CA ASN A 584 -8.39 -0.67 31.06
C ASN A 584 -9.69 0.01 30.60
N PRO A 585 -10.71 -0.74 30.14
CA PRO A 585 -11.98 -0.19 29.67
C PRO A 585 -12.74 0.60 30.73
N ASN A 586 -12.55 0.27 32.02
CA ASN A 586 -13.23 0.92 33.14
C ASN A 586 -12.77 2.36 33.35
N LEU A 587 -11.63 2.74 32.79
CA LEU A 587 -11.11 4.11 32.86
C LEU A 587 -11.57 5.00 31.71
N HIS A 588 -12.30 4.45 30.75
CA HIS A 588 -12.80 5.22 29.62
C HIS A 588 -13.85 6.26 30.09
N GLY A 589 -13.58 7.53 29.81
CA GLY A 589 -14.47 8.64 30.15
C GLY A 589 -14.32 9.18 31.58
N ILE A 590 -13.50 8.55 32.42
CA ILE A 590 -13.22 9.02 33.80
C ILE A 590 -12.37 10.29 33.74
N HIS A 591 -12.66 11.26 34.62
CA HIS A 591 -11.84 12.46 34.77
C HIS A 591 -10.60 12.15 35.60
N LEU A 592 -9.49 12.83 35.32
CA LEU A 592 -8.23 12.65 36.07
C LEU A 592 -8.40 12.87 37.57
N ARG A 593 -9.21 13.85 37.98
CA ARG A 593 -9.52 14.12 39.41
C ARG A 593 -10.22 12.97 40.13
N ASP A 594 -10.92 12.11 39.38
CA ASP A 594 -11.72 11.02 39.92
C ASP A 594 -10.92 9.69 39.99
N LEU A 595 -9.67 9.66 39.48
CA LEU A 595 -8.79 8.49 39.44
C LEU A 595 -8.27 8.02 40.79
N ARG A 596 -8.35 8.85 41.85
CA ARG A 596 -7.77 8.59 43.18
C ARG A 596 -6.32 8.13 43.06
N LEU A 597 -5.46 8.99 42.50
CA LEU A 597 -4.03 8.75 42.37
C LEU A 597 -3.37 8.75 43.76
N PRO A 598 -2.27 8.00 43.94
CA PRO A 598 -1.38 8.18 45.10
C PRO A 598 -0.94 9.64 45.22
N SER A 599 -0.72 10.09 46.46
CA SER A 599 -0.36 11.49 46.74
C SER A 599 1.00 11.93 46.17
N ASP A 600 1.85 10.98 45.84
CA ASP A 600 3.17 11.12 45.25
C ASP A 600 3.20 10.95 43.72
N VAL A 601 2.05 10.80 43.08
CA VAL A 601 1.95 10.63 41.62
C VAL A 601 1.22 11.80 40.97
N ILE A 602 1.83 12.34 39.92
CA ILE A 602 1.29 13.43 39.11
C ILE A 602 1.23 13.01 37.66
N ILE A 603 0.08 13.28 37.00
CA ILE A 603 -0.07 13.15 35.56
C ILE A 603 0.33 14.45 34.90
N LEU A 604 1.36 14.43 34.07
CA LEU A 604 1.89 15.60 33.37
C LEU A 604 1.13 15.90 32.08
N SER A 605 0.91 14.87 31.26
CA SER A 605 0.27 15.01 29.95
C SER A 605 -0.51 13.76 29.56
N VAL A 606 -1.43 13.94 28.61
CA VAL A 606 -2.15 12.86 27.95
C VAL A 606 -1.93 13.00 26.45
N ILE A 607 -1.41 11.97 25.79
CA ILE A 607 -1.22 11.92 24.34
C ILE A 607 -2.41 11.17 23.75
N ARG A 608 -3.15 11.81 22.85
CA ARG A 608 -4.30 11.26 22.16
C ARG A 608 -4.19 11.48 20.66
N GLY A 609 -4.16 10.40 19.88
CA GLY A 609 -4.06 10.50 18.41
C GLY A 609 -2.87 11.32 17.94
N GLY A 610 -1.73 11.26 18.67
CA GLY A 610 -0.51 12.01 18.37
C GLY A 610 -0.49 13.47 18.84
N GLN A 611 -1.56 13.97 19.51
CA GLN A 611 -1.61 15.31 20.08
C GLN A 611 -1.42 15.26 21.59
N THR A 612 -0.55 16.12 22.11
CA THR A 612 -0.31 16.26 23.55
C THR A 612 -1.36 17.20 24.16
N ILE A 613 -2.07 16.71 25.15
CA ILE A 613 -3.05 17.43 25.95
C ILE A 613 -2.40 17.68 27.32
N ILE A 614 -2.26 18.94 27.70
CA ILE A 614 -1.83 19.29 29.07
C ILE A 614 -2.90 18.80 30.04
N SER A 615 -2.51 17.96 31.00
CA SER A 615 -3.46 17.35 31.94
C SER A 615 -4.01 18.36 32.92
N HIS A 616 -5.30 18.29 33.19
CA HIS A 616 -5.96 18.99 34.29
C HIS A 616 -7.09 18.11 34.85
N GLY A 617 -7.56 18.38 36.05
CA GLY A 617 -8.52 17.51 36.75
C GLY A 617 -9.79 17.15 35.96
N TYR A 618 -10.21 17.96 34.99
CA TYR A 618 -11.36 17.69 34.11
C TYR A 618 -11.02 16.96 32.80
N THR A 619 -9.75 16.66 32.55
CA THR A 619 -9.34 15.85 31.39
C THR A 619 -9.91 14.44 31.54
N ARG A 620 -10.63 13.97 30.53
CA ARG A 620 -11.19 12.61 30.50
C ARG A 620 -10.22 11.67 29.80
N LEU A 621 -9.92 10.54 30.41
CA LEU A 621 -9.16 9.46 29.80
C LEU A 621 -9.97 8.73 28.73
N ARG A 622 -9.27 8.23 27.72
CA ARG A 622 -9.83 7.32 26.70
C ARG A 622 -8.91 6.11 26.53
N ILE A 623 -9.49 5.00 26.10
CA ILE A 623 -8.70 3.84 25.71
C ILE A 623 -7.72 4.25 24.61
N HIS A 624 -6.50 3.73 24.70
CA HIS A 624 -5.35 4.07 23.86
C HIS A 624 -4.79 5.50 24.03
N ASP A 625 -5.20 6.23 25.05
CA ASP A 625 -4.45 7.40 25.46
C ASP A 625 -3.13 6.95 26.09
N THR A 626 -2.03 7.62 25.79
CA THR A 626 -0.77 7.46 26.51
C THR A 626 -0.65 8.57 27.54
N VAL A 627 -0.48 8.21 28.80
CA VAL A 627 -0.42 9.14 29.93
C VAL A 627 1.00 9.23 30.47
N THR A 628 1.60 10.42 30.45
CA THR A 628 2.91 10.65 31.08
C THR A 628 2.70 10.94 32.56
N VAL A 629 3.27 10.10 33.41
CA VAL A 629 3.18 10.16 34.87
C VAL A 629 4.54 10.27 35.52
N VAL A 630 4.60 10.98 36.64
CA VAL A 630 5.82 11.13 37.50
C VAL A 630 5.42 10.74 38.92
N GLY A 631 6.27 9.96 39.58
CA GLY A 631 6.05 9.54 40.96
C GLY A 631 7.11 8.59 41.49
N LEU A 632 6.92 8.07 42.71
CA LEU A 632 7.78 7.04 43.25
C LEU A 632 7.61 5.72 42.47
N ASN A 633 8.70 4.98 42.27
CA ASN A 633 8.70 3.77 41.47
C ASN A 633 7.60 2.77 41.88
N GLN A 634 7.42 2.55 43.19
CA GLN A 634 6.41 1.64 43.74
C GLN A 634 4.97 2.09 43.39
N SER A 635 4.69 3.40 43.51
CA SER A 635 3.37 3.97 43.17
C SER A 635 3.10 3.99 41.68
N LEU A 636 4.16 4.08 40.86
CA LEU A 636 4.05 3.97 39.39
C LEU A 636 3.76 2.53 38.96
N ASP A 637 4.36 1.52 39.61
CA ASP A 637 4.07 0.10 39.35
C ASP A 637 2.60 -0.23 39.62
N ASP A 638 2.06 0.24 40.75
CA ASP A 638 0.64 0.07 41.12
C ASP A 638 -0.28 0.79 40.13
N LEU A 639 0.11 1.96 39.66
CA LEU A 639 -0.66 2.73 38.70
C LEU A 639 -0.67 2.09 37.31
N GLU A 640 0.46 1.57 36.88
CA GLU A 640 0.60 0.87 35.60
C GLU A 640 -0.31 -0.35 35.56
N PHE A 641 -0.34 -1.15 36.64
CA PHE A 641 -1.27 -2.25 36.78
C PHE A 641 -2.74 -1.81 36.67
N LYS A 642 -3.12 -0.70 37.30
CA LYS A 642 -4.48 -0.13 37.26
C LYS A 642 -4.86 0.41 35.87
N PHE A 643 -3.90 0.91 35.09
CA PHE A 643 -4.14 1.49 33.78
C PHE A 643 -4.20 0.42 32.67
N ILE A 644 -3.56 -0.70 32.86
CA ILE A 644 -3.50 -1.80 31.88
C ILE A 644 -4.63 -2.83 32.13
N LYS A 645 -4.91 -3.14 33.39
CA LYS A 645 -5.97 -4.11 33.80
C LYS A 645 -7.22 -3.43 34.33
#